data_9ce021f49a3b118a7fd32d62052980ab
#
_entry.id   9ce021f49a3b118a7fd32d62052980ab
#
_cell.length_a   1.000
_cell.length_b   1.000
_cell.length_c   1.000
_cell.angle_alpha   90.00
_cell.angle_beta   90.00
_cell.angle_gamma   90.00
#
_symmetry.space_group_name_H-M   'P 1'
#
loop_
_entity.id
_entity.type
_entity.pdbx_description
1 polymer ?
#
loop_
_entity_poly.entity_id
_entity_poly.type
_entity_poly.pdbx_seq_one_letter_code
_entity_poly.pdbx_strand_id
1 'polypeptide(L)'
;MQSITEILAQELGQKLEYVENVVTLMDEGNTIPFIARYRKEMHGAMDDTTLRNLETRLTYLRNLQQRRDEVKKSIENQGKLTQELSDAIDGAATMTEVEDLYRPYKQKRRTRGSIAREKGLEPLAEAIFAQDGQDPALLAKSYIDPEKGVNSIEEALQGASDIIAENLSDDPGIRKALRELVMRRGILTCKAEDAETDSVYRLYYDFSQPISRVLDHQILAINRGEKEGILKPNVTLSGNEGAALVCRAALKPTMQVSAFVRTAAEDAYERLIFPSIQREVRSDLSDRAYSGAIHNFALNLKPLLMQPPVKGFVTMGLDPGYRNGCKVAVVDATGKVLDTAVVYPTFSERKKQEAIAILSGLMRNHGVRHIAIGNGTASRETEAMTVELLRSFPGASYMIVNEAGASVYSASPLAAEEFPEYDVNLRSAVSIARRLQDPLAELVKIDPKAIGVGQYQHDCPQKELDAALGAVVEDCVNAVGVDANTASRSLLQQVSGLNATTAKNIVAYREENGPFTSRAQLKKVPKLGPKAFEQCAGFLRIPESKEVLDNTGVHPESYAAAKALLSLLGCKKGDSLSDLTAKLEAYGLSKAAAECAVGEPTLVDIAKELSKPGRDPRDELPAPILRKDVLEMKDLQPGMELTGTVRNVIDFGVFVDIGVHQDGLVHISEVANRRLRHPSEAVKVGDVVKVVVLSVDEKRHRISLSMKQAKK
;
A
#
# COMPACT_ATOMS: atom_id res chain seq x y z
N MET A 1 -5.20 1.13 -33.52
CA MET A 1 -5.26 1.24 -32.04
C MET A 1 -4.17 0.38 -31.45
N GLN A 2 -3.40 0.86 -30.47
CA GLN A 2 -2.42 0.03 -29.76
C GLN A 2 -3.14 -1.01 -28.90
N SER A 3 -2.61 -2.22 -28.83
CA SER A 3 -3.11 -3.24 -27.91
C SER A 3 -2.82 -2.90 -26.47
N ILE A 4 -3.56 -3.48 -25.52
CA ILE A 4 -3.30 -3.28 -24.07
C ILE A 4 -1.86 -3.68 -23.73
N THR A 5 -1.36 -4.75 -24.34
CA THR A 5 0.02 -5.22 -24.10
C THR A 5 1.08 -4.27 -24.67
N GLU A 6 0.83 -3.62 -25.82
CA GLU A 6 1.71 -2.58 -26.37
C GLU A 6 1.77 -1.34 -25.46
N ILE A 7 0.62 -0.89 -24.95
CA ILE A 7 0.54 0.24 -24.01
C ILE A 7 1.34 -0.08 -22.72
N LEU A 8 1.12 -1.26 -22.14
CA LEU A 8 1.84 -1.72 -20.95
C LEU A 8 3.34 -1.81 -21.19
N ALA A 9 3.76 -2.35 -22.34
CA ALA A 9 5.17 -2.47 -22.69
C ALA A 9 5.86 -1.09 -22.76
N GLN A 10 5.18 -0.12 -23.37
CA GLN A 10 5.68 1.24 -23.46
C GLN A 10 5.73 1.95 -22.12
N GLU A 11 4.66 1.88 -21.32
CA GLU A 11 4.57 2.54 -20.01
C GLU A 11 5.59 1.98 -18.99
N LEU A 12 5.81 0.65 -19.01
CA LEU A 12 6.72 -0.02 -18.08
C LEU A 12 8.16 -0.11 -18.61
N GLY A 13 8.43 0.31 -19.85
CA GLY A 13 9.74 0.21 -20.48
C GLY A 13 10.21 -1.23 -20.67
N GLN A 14 9.28 -2.17 -20.89
CA GLN A 14 9.54 -3.60 -21.02
C GLN A 14 9.35 -4.06 -22.47
N LYS A 15 9.98 -5.20 -22.84
CA LYS A 15 9.75 -5.80 -24.16
C LYS A 15 8.33 -6.33 -24.26
N LEU A 16 7.69 -6.12 -25.42
CA LEU A 16 6.31 -6.55 -25.69
C LEU A 16 6.12 -8.05 -25.42
N GLU A 17 7.02 -8.90 -25.92
CA GLU A 17 7.00 -10.35 -25.71
C GLU A 17 6.92 -10.74 -24.22
N TYR A 18 7.70 -10.06 -23.35
CA TYR A 18 7.69 -10.33 -21.94
C TYR A 18 6.39 -9.91 -21.26
N VAL A 19 5.82 -8.78 -21.70
CA VAL A 19 4.51 -8.33 -21.20
C VAL A 19 3.38 -9.28 -21.62
N GLU A 20 3.38 -9.73 -22.86
CA GLU A 20 2.42 -10.71 -23.37
C GLU A 20 2.49 -12.03 -22.62
N ASN A 21 3.69 -12.53 -22.38
CA ASN A 21 3.91 -13.74 -21.58
C ASN A 21 3.36 -13.59 -20.16
N VAL A 22 3.64 -12.45 -19.49
CA VAL A 22 3.14 -12.19 -18.12
C VAL A 22 1.63 -12.10 -18.10
N VAL A 23 1.01 -11.40 -19.06
CA VAL A 23 -0.45 -11.30 -19.17
C VAL A 23 -1.06 -12.69 -19.36
N THR A 24 -0.48 -13.50 -20.22
CA THR A 24 -0.93 -14.90 -20.46
C THR A 24 -0.83 -15.74 -19.17
N LEU A 25 0.30 -15.66 -18.45
CA LEU A 25 0.48 -16.36 -17.18
C LEU A 25 -0.54 -15.92 -16.12
N MET A 26 -0.84 -14.62 -16.04
CA MET A 26 -1.88 -14.10 -15.14
C MET A 26 -3.28 -14.60 -15.51
N ASP A 27 -3.60 -14.63 -16.80
CA ASP A 27 -4.89 -15.13 -17.32
C ASP A 27 -5.08 -16.63 -17.10
N GLU A 28 -3.98 -17.38 -17.07
CA GLU A 28 -3.95 -18.77 -16.65
C GLU A 28 -4.13 -18.95 -15.14
N GLY A 29 -4.19 -17.86 -14.35
CA GLY A 29 -4.37 -17.87 -12.91
C GLY A 29 -3.10 -18.13 -12.11
N ASN A 30 -1.92 -17.84 -12.67
CA ASN A 30 -0.67 -17.87 -11.91
C ASN A 30 -0.57 -16.61 -11.02
N THR A 31 -0.08 -16.80 -9.80
CA THR A 31 0.14 -15.71 -8.83
C THR A 31 1.43 -14.94 -9.14
N ILE A 32 1.49 -13.68 -8.71
CA ILE A 32 2.68 -12.84 -8.92
C ILE A 32 3.94 -13.45 -8.30
N PRO A 33 3.94 -13.93 -7.04
CA PRO A 33 5.15 -14.56 -6.47
C PRO A 33 5.63 -15.78 -7.27
N PHE A 34 4.71 -16.59 -7.80
CA PHE A 34 5.07 -17.72 -8.64
C PHE A 34 5.71 -17.29 -9.97
N ILE A 35 5.11 -16.32 -10.66
CA ILE A 35 5.64 -15.75 -11.90
C ILE A 35 7.04 -15.18 -11.64
N ALA A 36 7.17 -14.30 -10.65
CA ALA A 36 8.42 -13.62 -10.31
C ALA A 36 9.58 -14.59 -10.02
N ARG A 37 9.28 -15.70 -9.36
CA ARG A 37 10.31 -16.63 -8.93
C ARG A 37 10.59 -17.76 -9.92
N TYR A 38 9.55 -18.32 -10.55
CA TYR A 38 9.69 -19.56 -11.32
C TYR A 38 9.47 -19.42 -12.84
N ARG A 39 9.22 -18.21 -13.33
CA ARG A 39 8.98 -17.94 -14.78
C ARG A 39 9.86 -16.80 -15.31
N LYS A 40 11.07 -16.64 -14.74
CA LYS A 40 11.99 -15.51 -15.02
C LYS A 40 12.35 -15.36 -16.49
N GLU A 41 12.53 -16.44 -17.20
CA GLU A 41 12.82 -16.44 -18.63
C GLU A 41 11.66 -15.83 -19.45
N MET A 42 10.43 -16.04 -19.00
CA MET A 42 9.23 -15.56 -19.71
C MET A 42 8.98 -14.07 -19.52
N HIS A 43 9.46 -13.47 -18.41
CA HIS A 43 9.22 -12.06 -18.10
C HIS A 43 10.50 -11.20 -18.08
N GLY A 44 11.63 -11.73 -18.58
CA GLY A 44 12.87 -10.95 -18.67
C GLY A 44 13.43 -10.47 -17.33
N ALA A 45 13.21 -11.23 -16.26
CA ALA A 45 13.62 -10.94 -14.88
C ALA A 45 13.04 -9.62 -14.32
N MET A 46 11.80 -9.27 -14.67
CA MET A 46 11.07 -8.20 -13.99
C MET A 46 11.02 -8.47 -12.48
N ASP A 47 11.17 -7.43 -11.67
CA ASP A 47 11.03 -7.55 -10.23
C ASP A 47 9.55 -7.59 -9.79
N ASP A 48 9.31 -7.98 -8.52
CA ASP A 48 7.97 -8.10 -7.95
C ASP A 48 7.18 -6.78 -8.09
N THR A 49 7.84 -5.64 -7.90
CA THR A 49 7.22 -4.31 -8.01
C THR A 49 6.73 -4.04 -9.42
N THR A 50 7.54 -4.34 -10.43
CA THR A 50 7.18 -4.18 -11.85
C THR A 50 6.00 -5.09 -12.22
N LEU A 51 6.01 -6.35 -11.77
CA LEU A 51 4.93 -7.31 -12.01
C LEU A 51 3.62 -6.86 -11.34
N ARG A 52 3.66 -6.35 -10.11
CA ARG A 52 2.48 -5.78 -9.42
C ARG A 52 1.95 -4.52 -10.11
N ASN A 53 2.84 -3.66 -10.58
CA ASN A 53 2.46 -2.48 -11.36
C ASN A 53 1.78 -2.89 -12.68
N LEU A 54 2.30 -3.91 -13.36
CA LEU A 54 1.71 -4.48 -14.57
C LEU A 54 0.30 -5.02 -14.28
N GLU A 55 0.11 -5.80 -13.23
CA GLU A 55 -1.20 -6.34 -12.81
C GLU A 55 -2.22 -5.22 -12.56
N THR A 56 -1.83 -4.21 -11.79
CA THR A 56 -2.69 -3.06 -11.47
C THR A 56 -3.06 -2.29 -12.74
N ARG A 57 -2.09 -2.01 -13.59
CA ARG A 57 -2.30 -1.27 -14.83
C ARG A 57 -3.09 -2.05 -15.87
N LEU A 58 -2.86 -3.35 -16.00
CA LEU A 58 -3.63 -4.28 -16.83
C LEU A 58 -5.11 -4.26 -16.44
N THR A 59 -5.39 -4.34 -15.15
CA THR A 59 -6.76 -4.27 -14.62
C THR A 59 -7.42 -2.95 -14.98
N TYR A 60 -6.72 -1.82 -14.82
CA TYR A 60 -7.22 -0.51 -15.20
C TYR A 60 -7.54 -0.43 -16.71
N LEU A 61 -6.62 -0.87 -17.57
CA LEU A 61 -6.80 -0.81 -19.02
C LEU A 61 -7.94 -1.73 -19.51
N ARG A 62 -8.11 -2.89 -18.89
CA ARG A 62 -9.26 -3.77 -19.16
C ARG A 62 -10.59 -3.13 -18.77
N ASN A 63 -10.65 -2.50 -17.62
CA ASN A 63 -11.82 -1.75 -17.15
C ASN A 63 -12.12 -0.57 -18.09
N LEU A 64 -11.09 0.16 -18.53
CA LEU A 64 -11.22 1.24 -19.50
C LEU A 64 -11.80 0.73 -20.83
N GLN A 65 -11.28 -0.40 -21.35
CA GLN A 65 -11.79 -0.99 -22.59
C GLN A 65 -13.24 -1.45 -22.44
N GLN A 66 -13.56 -2.13 -21.35
CA GLN A 66 -14.94 -2.52 -21.06
C GLN A 66 -15.87 -1.29 -21.02
N ARG A 67 -15.41 -0.20 -20.38
CA ARG A 67 -16.21 1.02 -20.31
C ARG A 67 -16.43 1.68 -21.67
N ARG A 68 -15.41 1.71 -22.54
CA ARG A 68 -15.55 2.19 -23.93
C ARG A 68 -16.63 1.40 -24.67
N ASP A 69 -16.62 0.06 -24.55
CA ASP A 69 -17.59 -0.81 -25.21
C ASP A 69 -19.01 -0.60 -24.67
N GLU A 70 -19.18 -0.47 -23.36
CA GLU A 70 -20.46 -0.15 -22.72
C GLU A 70 -21.02 1.19 -23.20
N VAL A 71 -20.18 2.22 -23.27
CA VAL A 71 -20.55 3.56 -23.72
C VAL A 71 -20.95 3.55 -25.19
N LYS A 72 -20.16 2.93 -26.07
CA LYS A 72 -20.50 2.78 -27.49
C LYS A 72 -21.83 2.10 -27.68
N LYS A 73 -22.06 0.97 -27.01
CA LYS A 73 -23.33 0.24 -27.06
C LYS A 73 -24.50 1.07 -26.56
N SER A 74 -24.31 1.88 -25.52
CA SER A 74 -25.36 2.76 -25.01
C SER A 74 -25.74 3.87 -25.99
N ILE A 75 -24.76 4.46 -26.70
CA ILE A 75 -24.97 5.50 -27.70
C ILE A 75 -25.58 4.90 -28.98
N GLU A 76 -25.13 3.70 -29.39
CA GLU A 76 -25.68 2.96 -30.53
C GLU A 76 -27.16 2.63 -30.33
N ASN A 77 -27.57 2.19 -29.14
CA ASN A 77 -28.95 1.93 -28.78
C ASN A 77 -29.84 3.19 -28.90
N GLN A 78 -29.24 4.39 -28.83
CA GLN A 78 -29.92 5.67 -29.04
C GLN A 78 -29.93 6.08 -30.54
N GLY A 79 -29.28 5.31 -31.43
CA GLY A 79 -29.15 5.62 -32.86
C GLY A 79 -28.25 6.83 -33.14
N LYS A 80 -27.35 7.18 -32.20
CA LYS A 80 -26.51 8.40 -32.26
C LYS A 80 -25.01 8.13 -32.41
N LEU A 81 -24.58 6.87 -32.49
CA LEU A 81 -23.18 6.53 -32.65
C LEU A 81 -22.70 6.78 -34.09
N THR A 82 -21.84 7.78 -34.27
CA THR A 82 -21.15 8.06 -35.52
C THR A 82 -19.77 7.40 -35.51
N GLN A 83 -19.17 7.22 -36.71
CA GLN A 83 -17.80 6.66 -36.79
C GLN A 83 -16.78 7.55 -36.07
N GLU A 84 -16.88 8.87 -36.23
CA GLU A 84 -16.00 9.83 -35.60
C GLU A 84 -16.07 9.74 -34.06
N LEU A 85 -17.29 9.60 -33.51
CA LEU A 85 -17.48 9.45 -32.05
C LEU A 85 -16.95 8.10 -31.58
N SER A 86 -17.18 7.03 -32.34
CA SER A 86 -16.61 5.71 -32.02
C SER A 86 -15.08 5.76 -31.97
N ASP A 87 -14.45 6.40 -32.96
CA ASP A 87 -12.99 6.56 -33.02
C ASP A 87 -12.47 7.43 -31.86
N ALA A 88 -13.20 8.48 -31.50
CA ALA A 88 -12.87 9.34 -30.36
C ALA A 88 -12.95 8.58 -29.01
N ILE A 89 -14.00 7.75 -28.82
CA ILE A 89 -14.15 6.91 -27.62
C ILE A 89 -13.02 5.88 -27.55
N ASP A 90 -12.69 5.26 -28.66
CA ASP A 90 -11.60 4.28 -28.75
C ASP A 90 -10.21 4.93 -28.51
N GLY A 91 -10.05 6.19 -28.89
CA GLY A 91 -8.84 6.97 -28.67
C GLY A 91 -8.71 7.58 -27.26
N ALA A 92 -9.78 7.59 -26.45
CA ALA A 92 -9.78 8.20 -25.13
C ALA A 92 -8.82 7.47 -24.16
N ALA A 93 -7.78 8.11 -23.68
CA ALA A 93 -6.73 7.49 -22.87
C ALA A 93 -7.14 7.22 -21.40
N THR A 94 -8.19 7.87 -20.92
CA THR A 94 -8.63 7.80 -19.54
C THR A 94 -10.14 7.59 -19.40
N MET A 95 -10.56 7.06 -18.25
CA MET A 95 -11.98 6.96 -17.90
C MET A 95 -12.71 8.30 -17.97
N THR A 96 -12.05 9.37 -17.54
CA THR A 96 -12.58 10.74 -17.55
C THR A 96 -12.87 11.21 -18.97
N GLU A 97 -11.97 10.94 -19.93
CA GLU A 97 -12.19 11.27 -21.33
C GLU A 97 -13.37 10.48 -21.92
N VAL A 98 -13.51 9.20 -21.60
CA VAL A 98 -14.66 8.39 -22.01
C VAL A 98 -15.97 8.94 -21.44
N GLU A 99 -15.98 9.32 -20.15
CA GLU A 99 -17.17 9.90 -19.51
C GLU A 99 -17.53 11.27 -20.09
N ASP A 100 -16.55 12.10 -20.44
CA ASP A 100 -16.79 13.39 -21.11
C ASP A 100 -17.43 13.20 -22.50
N LEU A 101 -16.94 12.22 -23.31
CA LEU A 101 -17.53 11.89 -24.60
C LEU A 101 -18.96 11.30 -24.48
N TYR A 102 -19.22 10.55 -23.41
CA TYR A 102 -20.53 9.98 -23.14
C TYR A 102 -21.55 10.99 -22.57
N ARG A 103 -21.07 12.08 -21.97
CA ARG A 103 -21.90 13.04 -21.23
C ARG A 103 -23.11 13.60 -21.99
N PRO A 104 -23.02 13.99 -23.29
CA PRO A 104 -24.17 14.47 -24.06
C PRO A 104 -25.26 13.40 -24.25
N TYR A 105 -24.92 12.11 -24.19
CA TYR A 105 -25.80 10.96 -24.43
C TYR A 105 -26.33 10.31 -23.16
N LYS A 106 -25.82 10.75 -22.00
CA LYS A 106 -26.21 10.20 -20.70
C LYS A 106 -27.61 10.67 -20.32
N GLN A 107 -28.47 9.75 -19.88
CA GLN A 107 -29.78 10.14 -19.35
C GLN A 107 -29.58 11.07 -18.15
N LYS A 108 -30.10 12.29 -18.29
CA LYS A 108 -30.03 13.32 -17.24
C LYS A 108 -31.30 13.33 -16.42
N ARG A 109 -31.16 13.76 -15.16
CA ARG A 109 -32.33 14.19 -14.35
C ARG A 109 -32.93 15.44 -15.00
N ARG A 110 -34.20 15.77 -14.66
CA ARG A 110 -34.90 16.94 -15.16
C ARG A 110 -34.12 18.23 -14.86
N THR A 111 -33.50 18.80 -15.90
CA THR A 111 -32.67 20.02 -15.85
C THR A 111 -33.45 21.20 -16.42
N ARG A 112 -32.95 22.46 -16.23
CA ARG A 112 -33.54 23.63 -16.87
C ARG A 112 -33.49 23.49 -18.39
N GLY A 113 -32.39 23.03 -18.96
CA GLY A 113 -32.28 22.80 -20.41
C GLY A 113 -33.22 21.70 -20.91
N SER A 114 -33.38 20.58 -20.19
CA SER A 114 -34.32 19.53 -20.57
C SER A 114 -35.78 20.01 -20.55
N ILE A 115 -36.14 20.79 -19.54
CA ILE A 115 -37.47 21.42 -19.46
C ILE A 115 -37.66 22.37 -20.64
N ALA A 116 -36.70 23.16 -21.01
CA ALA A 116 -36.76 24.06 -22.15
C ALA A 116 -36.89 23.29 -23.50
N ARG A 117 -36.23 22.14 -23.63
CA ARG A 117 -36.41 21.25 -24.80
C ARG A 117 -37.79 20.63 -24.85
N GLU A 118 -38.38 20.22 -23.71
CA GLU A 118 -39.74 19.75 -23.62
C GLU A 118 -40.77 20.84 -24.07
N LYS A 119 -40.44 22.11 -23.81
CA LYS A 119 -41.22 23.26 -24.29
C LYS A 119 -41.03 23.59 -25.78
N GLY A 120 -40.13 22.87 -26.49
CA GLY A 120 -39.88 23.07 -27.92
C GLY A 120 -38.93 24.22 -28.26
N LEU A 121 -38.08 24.65 -27.31
CA LEU A 121 -37.17 25.78 -27.49
C LEU A 121 -35.79 25.42 -28.06
N GLU A 122 -35.55 24.15 -28.39
CA GLU A 122 -34.26 23.69 -28.97
C GLU A 122 -33.95 24.35 -30.31
N PRO A 123 -34.87 24.46 -31.29
CA PRO A 123 -34.57 25.15 -32.54
C PRO A 123 -34.28 26.66 -32.37
N LEU A 124 -34.87 27.32 -31.37
CA LEU A 124 -34.55 28.69 -31.00
C LEU A 124 -33.10 28.80 -30.49
N ALA A 125 -32.72 27.89 -29.59
CA ALA A 125 -31.37 27.85 -29.07
C ALA A 125 -30.32 27.61 -30.18
N GLU A 126 -30.60 26.71 -31.12
CA GLU A 126 -29.73 26.43 -32.28
C GLU A 126 -29.62 27.67 -33.21
N ALA A 127 -30.74 28.35 -33.52
CA ALA A 127 -30.73 29.53 -34.34
C ALA A 127 -29.93 30.68 -33.71
N ILE A 128 -30.09 30.91 -32.40
CA ILE A 128 -29.30 31.92 -31.66
C ILE A 128 -27.82 31.53 -31.61
N PHE A 129 -27.52 30.26 -31.36
CA PHE A 129 -26.14 29.77 -31.28
C PHE A 129 -25.44 29.78 -32.65
N ALA A 130 -26.18 29.71 -33.76
CA ALA A 130 -25.65 29.88 -35.12
C ALA A 130 -25.00 31.27 -35.33
N GLN A 131 -25.39 32.28 -34.56
CA GLN A 131 -24.84 33.66 -34.58
C GLN A 131 -24.82 34.27 -35.99
N ASP A 132 -25.95 34.18 -36.70
CA ASP A 132 -26.11 34.66 -38.07
C ASP A 132 -26.42 36.18 -38.14
N GLY A 133 -26.33 36.90 -37.01
CA GLY A 133 -26.58 38.33 -36.92
C GLY A 133 -28.06 38.70 -36.72
N GLN A 134 -28.97 37.74 -36.58
CA GLN A 134 -30.36 37.98 -36.27
C GLN A 134 -30.53 38.35 -34.77
N ASP A 135 -31.47 39.25 -34.51
CA ASP A 135 -31.82 39.66 -33.13
C ASP A 135 -32.51 38.49 -32.40
N PRO A 136 -31.92 37.98 -31.28
CA PRO A 136 -32.51 36.92 -30.49
C PRO A 136 -33.95 37.19 -30.05
N ALA A 137 -34.32 38.46 -29.76
CA ALA A 137 -35.66 38.82 -29.36
C ALA A 137 -36.67 38.69 -30.51
N LEU A 138 -36.23 38.93 -31.77
CA LEU A 138 -37.09 38.73 -32.93
C LEU A 138 -37.30 37.26 -33.20
N LEU A 139 -36.24 36.43 -33.09
CA LEU A 139 -36.34 34.98 -33.21
C LEU A 139 -37.30 34.38 -32.16
N ALA A 140 -37.20 34.81 -30.92
CA ALA A 140 -37.99 34.30 -29.80
C ALA A 140 -39.53 34.54 -29.93
N LYS A 141 -39.94 35.56 -30.68
CA LYS A 141 -41.38 35.86 -30.88
C LYS A 141 -42.17 34.70 -31.45
N SER A 142 -41.58 33.92 -32.33
CA SER A 142 -42.21 32.75 -32.98
C SER A 142 -42.32 31.51 -32.10
N TYR A 143 -41.69 31.54 -30.91
CA TYR A 143 -41.65 30.42 -29.95
C TYR A 143 -42.49 30.68 -28.70
N ILE A 144 -43.30 31.78 -28.67
CA ILE A 144 -44.27 32.03 -27.61
C ILE A 144 -45.43 31.05 -27.80
N ASP A 145 -45.59 30.15 -26.82
CA ASP A 145 -46.61 29.10 -26.82
C ASP A 145 -47.10 28.87 -25.39
N PRO A 146 -48.20 29.53 -24.98
CA PRO A 146 -48.76 29.38 -23.65
C PRO A 146 -49.18 27.95 -23.31
N GLU A 147 -49.58 27.14 -24.29
CA GLU A 147 -49.95 25.75 -24.06
C GLU A 147 -48.74 24.90 -23.64
N LYS A 148 -47.55 25.25 -24.12
CA LYS A 148 -46.28 24.64 -23.69
C LYS A 148 -45.64 25.39 -22.53
N GLY A 149 -46.30 26.41 -21.97
CA GLY A 149 -45.81 27.15 -20.82
C GLY A 149 -44.68 28.14 -21.17
N VAL A 150 -44.72 28.73 -22.40
CA VAL A 150 -43.85 29.84 -22.82
C VAL A 150 -44.72 31.06 -23.05
N ASN A 151 -44.80 31.96 -22.06
CA ASN A 151 -45.77 33.04 -22.08
C ASN A 151 -45.17 34.37 -22.56
N SER A 152 -43.87 34.51 -22.66
CA SER A 152 -43.18 35.73 -23.04
C SER A 152 -41.90 35.49 -23.83
N ILE A 153 -41.40 36.55 -24.50
CA ILE A 153 -40.11 36.54 -25.16
C ILE A 153 -38.98 36.23 -24.16
N GLU A 154 -39.05 36.77 -22.97
CA GLU A 154 -38.05 36.58 -21.91
C GLU A 154 -38.01 35.10 -21.48
N GLU A 155 -39.15 34.44 -21.33
CA GLU A 155 -39.20 33.00 -21.01
C GLU A 155 -38.63 32.15 -22.15
N ALA A 156 -38.93 32.49 -23.41
CA ALA A 156 -38.35 31.80 -24.57
C ALA A 156 -36.84 31.96 -24.64
N LEU A 157 -36.33 33.18 -24.43
CA LEU A 157 -34.90 33.49 -24.39
C LEU A 157 -34.20 32.80 -23.22
N GLN A 158 -34.82 32.81 -22.03
CA GLN A 158 -34.23 32.11 -20.87
C GLN A 158 -34.12 30.61 -21.14
N GLY A 159 -35.12 29.98 -21.72
CA GLY A 159 -35.09 28.58 -22.10
C GLY A 159 -34.01 28.28 -23.15
N ALA A 160 -33.88 29.14 -24.17
CA ALA A 160 -32.79 29.02 -25.15
C ALA A 160 -31.42 29.19 -24.52
N SER A 161 -31.25 30.13 -23.60
CA SER A 161 -30.00 30.32 -22.82
C SER A 161 -29.64 29.08 -22.01
N ASP A 162 -30.64 28.51 -21.30
CA ASP A 162 -30.43 27.28 -20.49
C ASP A 162 -30.01 26.06 -21.36
N ILE A 163 -30.58 25.95 -22.59
CA ILE A 163 -30.17 24.91 -23.55
C ILE A 163 -28.73 25.14 -24.03
N ILE A 164 -28.41 26.38 -24.44
CA ILE A 164 -27.04 26.72 -24.89
C ILE A 164 -26.01 26.47 -23.77
N ALA A 165 -26.31 26.90 -22.54
CA ALA A 165 -25.44 26.69 -21.39
C ALA A 165 -25.23 25.18 -21.12
N GLU A 166 -26.27 24.37 -21.22
CA GLU A 166 -26.17 22.93 -21.06
C GLU A 166 -25.34 22.27 -22.15
N ASN A 167 -25.53 22.64 -23.43
CA ASN A 167 -24.76 22.12 -24.55
C ASN A 167 -23.26 22.45 -24.39
N LEU A 168 -22.92 23.69 -24.01
CA LEU A 168 -21.55 24.07 -23.72
C LEU A 168 -20.96 23.29 -22.53
N SER A 169 -21.77 22.99 -21.52
CA SER A 169 -21.32 22.23 -20.36
C SER A 169 -21.03 20.75 -20.67
N ASP A 170 -21.62 20.24 -21.72
CA ASP A 170 -21.46 18.87 -22.16
C ASP A 170 -20.37 18.70 -23.24
N ASP A 171 -19.82 19.81 -23.74
CA ASP A 171 -18.76 19.77 -24.76
C ASP A 171 -17.46 19.19 -24.19
N PRO A 172 -16.98 18.02 -24.71
CA PRO A 172 -15.78 17.37 -24.20
C PRO A 172 -14.51 18.21 -24.37
N GLY A 173 -14.41 19.01 -25.44
CA GLY A 173 -13.28 19.87 -25.73
C GLY A 173 -13.15 21.00 -24.73
N ILE A 174 -14.27 21.68 -24.41
CA ILE A 174 -14.34 22.73 -23.40
C ILE A 174 -13.96 22.17 -22.03
N ARG A 175 -14.51 21.03 -21.65
CA ARG A 175 -14.22 20.37 -20.37
C ARG A 175 -12.75 19.99 -20.24
N LYS A 176 -12.19 19.34 -21.26
CA LYS A 176 -10.76 18.98 -21.29
C LYS A 176 -9.87 20.21 -21.16
N ALA A 177 -10.10 21.24 -21.99
CA ALA A 177 -9.30 22.46 -21.98
C ALA A 177 -9.39 23.20 -20.63
N LEU A 178 -10.60 23.25 -20.01
CA LEU A 178 -10.77 23.90 -18.70
C LEU A 178 -10.11 23.08 -17.58
N ARG A 179 -10.21 21.76 -17.60
CA ARG A 179 -9.54 20.87 -16.63
C ARG A 179 -8.01 21.04 -16.69
N GLU A 180 -7.44 21.06 -17.89
CA GLU A 180 -6.02 21.31 -18.10
C GLU A 180 -5.59 22.70 -17.60
N LEU A 181 -6.42 23.72 -17.83
CA LEU A 181 -6.18 25.06 -17.32
C LEU A 181 -6.17 25.09 -15.79
N VAL A 182 -7.15 24.46 -15.15
CA VAL A 182 -7.26 24.39 -13.69
C VAL A 182 -6.09 23.58 -13.09
N MET A 183 -5.73 22.44 -13.68
CA MET A 183 -4.57 21.67 -13.20
C MET A 183 -3.24 22.46 -13.29
N ARG A 184 -3.09 23.30 -14.29
CA ARG A 184 -1.88 24.10 -14.50
C ARG A 184 -1.83 25.38 -13.67
N ARG A 185 -2.96 26.10 -13.51
CA ARG A 185 -3.05 27.43 -12.91
C ARG A 185 -3.97 27.55 -11.71
N GLY A 186 -4.72 26.50 -11.42
CA GLY A 186 -5.64 26.47 -10.29
C GLY A 186 -4.91 26.54 -8.96
N ILE A 187 -5.61 27.08 -7.98
CA ILE A 187 -5.14 27.24 -6.61
C ILE A 187 -6.08 26.45 -5.70
N LEU A 188 -5.50 25.56 -4.90
CA LEU A 188 -6.23 24.94 -3.80
C LEU A 188 -6.18 25.91 -2.61
N THR A 189 -7.35 26.38 -2.21
CA THR A 189 -7.53 27.19 -1.02
C THR A 189 -8.26 26.39 0.04
N CYS A 190 -7.99 26.69 1.30
CA CYS A 190 -8.72 26.10 2.41
C CYS A 190 -8.91 27.13 3.50
N LYS A 191 -10.11 27.19 4.08
CA LYS A 191 -10.46 28.05 5.20
C LYS A 191 -11.04 27.24 6.33
N ALA A 192 -10.92 27.74 7.56
CA ALA A 192 -11.63 27.18 8.69
C ALA A 192 -13.14 27.43 8.55
N GLU A 193 -13.96 26.47 9.01
CA GLU A 193 -15.39 26.69 9.21
C GLU A 193 -15.63 27.75 10.31
N ASP A 194 -14.89 27.60 11.41
CA ASP A 194 -14.81 28.54 12.52
C ASP A 194 -13.34 28.76 12.90
N ALA A 195 -12.85 29.99 12.71
CA ALA A 195 -11.46 30.35 12.96
C ALA A 195 -11.07 30.38 14.46
N GLU A 196 -12.04 30.45 15.37
CA GLU A 196 -11.81 30.49 16.82
C GLU A 196 -11.63 29.08 17.40
N THR A 197 -12.09 28.04 16.72
CA THR A 197 -11.93 26.65 17.15
C THR A 197 -10.48 26.21 17.06
N ASP A 198 -9.87 25.80 18.17
CA ASP A 198 -8.52 25.24 18.16
C ASP A 198 -8.54 23.78 17.69
N SER A 199 -7.72 23.45 16.69
CA SER A 199 -7.64 22.12 16.13
C SER A 199 -6.24 21.80 15.58
N VAL A 200 -5.99 20.50 15.34
CA VAL A 200 -4.76 20.02 14.69
C VAL A 200 -4.61 20.53 13.25
N TYR A 201 -5.68 21.06 12.65
CA TYR A 201 -5.70 21.57 11.28
C TYR A 201 -5.39 23.08 11.17
N ARG A 202 -4.95 23.73 12.23
CA ARG A 202 -4.70 25.18 12.26
C ARG A 202 -3.79 25.69 11.15
N LEU A 203 -2.86 24.86 10.68
CA LEU A 203 -1.98 25.17 9.53
C LEU A 203 -2.73 25.34 8.20
N TYR A 204 -3.97 24.87 8.12
CA TYR A 204 -4.80 24.90 6.92
C TYR A 204 -5.97 25.89 7.02
N TYR A 205 -6.06 26.69 8.07
CA TYR A 205 -7.16 27.65 8.28
C TYR A 205 -7.13 28.82 7.28
N ASP A 206 -5.98 29.14 6.73
CA ASP A 206 -5.79 30.11 5.63
C ASP A 206 -4.74 29.55 4.66
N PHE A 207 -5.08 28.41 4.08
CA PHE A 207 -4.17 27.72 3.17
C PHE A 207 -4.44 28.13 1.73
N SER A 208 -3.37 28.41 0.98
CA SER A 208 -3.46 28.73 -0.45
C SER A 208 -2.19 28.29 -1.15
N GLN A 209 -2.31 27.32 -2.06
CA GLN A 209 -1.21 26.85 -2.88
C GLN A 209 -1.63 26.50 -4.31
N PRO A 210 -0.77 26.72 -5.33
CA PRO A 210 -0.98 26.20 -6.68
C PRO A 210 -1.16 24.68 -6.64
N ILE A 211 -2.19 24.16 -7.33
CA ILE A 211 -2.51 22.71 -7.38
C ILE A 211 -1.28 21.88 -7.74
N SER A 212 -0.43 22.36 -8.66
CA SER A 212 0.79 21.68 -9.09
C SER A 212 1.86 21.52 -8.01
N ARG A 213 1.73 22.22 -6.87
CA ARG A 213 2.69 22.20 -5.76
C ARG A 213 2.15 21.60 -4.47
N VAL A 214 0.86 21.30 -4.42
CA VAL A 214 0.23 20.72 -3.22
C VAL A 214 0.74 19.30 -3.02
N LEU A 215 1.21 19.01 -1.82
CA LEU A 215 1.75 17.70 -1.43
C LEU A 215 0.64 16.75 -0.96
N ASP A 216 0.85 15.46 -1.14
CA ASP A 216 -0.16 14.44 -0.84
C ASP A 216 -0.60 14.45 0.62
N HIS A 217 0.32 14.61 1.58
CA HIS A 217 -0.04 14.70 3.00
C HIS A 217 -0.89 15.94 3.34
N GLN A 218 -0.73 17.05 2.59
CA GLN A 218 -1.56 18.25 2.75
C GLN A 218 -2.99 17.98 2.27
N ILE A 219 -3.13 17.28 1.14
CA ILE A 219 -4.44 16.88 0.60
C ILE A 219 -5.15 15.96 1.60
N LEU A 220 -4.45 14.96 2.15
CA LEU A 220 -5.03 14.04 3.12
C LEU A 220 -5.47 14.74 4.41
N ALA A 221 -4.66 15.67 4.92
CA ALA A 221 -5.02 16.48 6.09
C ALA A 221 -6.25 17.36 5.82
N ILE A 222 -6.29 18.03 4.66
CA ILE A 222 -7.42 18.87 4.25
C ILE A 222 -8.68 18.03 4.08
N ASN A 223 -8.61 16.88 3.43
CA ASN A 223 -9.75 15.98 3.24
C ASN A 223 -10.31 15.48 4.57
N ARG A 224 -9.44 15.13 5.54
CA ARG A 224 -9.87 14.73 6.89
C ARG A 224 -10.52 15.88 7.62
N GLY A 225 -9.94 17.09 7.61
CA GLY A 225 -10.50 18.27 8.23
C GLY A 225 -11.84 18.69 7.62
N GLU A 226 -12.03 18.51 6.30
CA GLU A 226 -13.30 18.69 5.61
C GLU A 226 -14.36 17.68 6.08
N LYS A 227 -13.98 16.41 6.17
CA LYS A 227 -14.86 15.33 6.66
C LYS A 227 -15.29 15.54 8.11
N GLU A 228 -14.41 16.11 8.93
CA GLU A 228 -14.68 16.45 10.33
C GLU A 228 -15.45 17.77 10.48
N GLY A 229 -15.75 18.49 9.38
CA GLY A 229 -16.49 19.76 9.39
C GLY A 229 -15.69 20.96 9.91
N ILE A 230 -14.36 20.85 9.97
CA ILE A 230 -13.47 21.91 10.48
C ILE A 230 -12.93 22.78 9.33
N LEU A 231 -12.72 22.19 8.17
CA LEU A 231 -12.14 22.85 7.01
C LEU A 231 -13.12 22.95 5.84
N LYS A 232 -13.01 24.05 5.08
CA LYS A 232 -13.72 24.29 3.81
C LYS A 232 -12.71 24.46 2.68
N PRO A 233 -12.26 23.38 2.01
CA PRO A 233 -11.41 23.49 0.86
C PRO A 233 -12.16 23.89 -0.40
N ASN A 234 -11.50 24.65 -1.26
CA ASN A 234 -12.03 25.04 -2.56
C ASN A 234 -10.89 25.11 -3.61
N VAL A 235 -11.25 24.84 -4.86
CA VAL A 235 -10.35 25.05 -6.01
C VAL A 235 -10.78 26.33 -6.69
N THR A 236 -9.84 27.26 -6.87
CA THR A 236 -10.09 28.56 -7.50
C THR A 236 -9.20 28.74 -8.71
N LEU A 237 -9.62 29.57 -9.64
CA LEU A 237 -8.83 30.01 -10.80
C LEU A 237 -8.74 31.54 -10.75
N SER A 238 -7.53 32.07 -10.88
CA SER A 238 -7.31 33.53 -10.82
C SER A 238 -7.88 34.23 -12.06
N GLY A 239 -8.54 35.37 -11.83
CA GLY A 239 -9.08 36.21 -12.91
C GLY A 239 -10.24 35.57 -13.67
N ASN A 240 -10.48 36.05 -14.91
CA ASN A 240 -11.59 35.62 -15.77
C ASN A 240 -11.18 34.60 -16.85
N GLU A 241 -10.04 33.91 -16.66
CA GLU A 241 -9.46 33.02 -17.68
C GLU A 241 -10.38 31.84 -18.04
N GLY A 242 -11.06 31.25 -17.05
CA GLY A 242 -11.98 30.14 -17.26
C GLY A 242 -13.22 30.54 -18.08
N ALA A 243 -13.88 31.62 -17.69
CA ALA A 243 -15.03 32.15 -18.46
C ALA A 243 -14.60 32.58 -19.86
N ALA A 244 -13.42 33.23 -19.98
CA ALA A 244 -12.88 33.63 -21.28
C ALA A 244 -12.58 32.44 -22.20
N LEU A 245 -12.16 31.27 -21.64
CA LEU A 245 -11.97 30.03 -22.40
C LEU A 245 -13.30 29.55 -22.98
N VAL A 246 -14.36 29.46 -22.14
CA VAL A 246 -15.68 29.00 -22.56
C VAL A 246 -16.27 29.98 -23.59
N CYS A 247 -16.20 31.28 -23.33
CA CYS A 247 -16.66 32.31 -24.29
C CYS A 247 -15.94 32.20 -25.65
N ARG A 248 -14.62 31.96 -25.64
CA ARG A 248 -13.84 31.81 -26.88
C ARG A 248 -14.27 30.59 -27.69
N ALA A 249 -14.63 29.51 -27.02
CA ALA A 249 -15.13 28.31 -27.67
C ALA A 249 -16.57 28.50 -28.22
N ALA A 250 -17.40 29.29 -27.53
CA ALA A 250 -18.78 29.54 -27.91
C ALA A 250 -18.98 30.62 -28.98
N LEU A 251 -18.09 31.63 -29.02
CA LEU A 251 -18.27 32.82 -29.86
C LEU A 251 -17.55 32.69 -31.21
N LYS A 252 -18.24 33.06 -32.30
CA LYS A 252 -17.66 33.10 -33.63
C LYS A 252 -16.76 34.34 -33.79
N PRO A 253 -15.53 34.21 -34.35
CA PRO A 253 -14.54 35.33 -34.39
C PRO A 253 -14.91 36.49 -35.33
N THR A 254 -15.80 36.28 -36.29
CA THR A 254 -16.09 37.18 -37.41
C THR A 254 -17.37 38.00 -37.31
N MET A 255 -18.17 37.78 -36.25
CA MET A 255 -19.46 38.46 -36.07
C MET A 255 -19.45 39.44 -34.92
N GLN A 256 -20.32 40.50 -34.98
CA GLN A 256 -20.65 41.25 -33.78
C GLN A 256 -21.05 40.25 -32.71
N VAL A 257 -20.23 40.20 -31.68
CA VAL A 257 -20.34 39.20 -30.62
C VAL A 257 -21.76 39.23 -30.05
N SER A 258 -22.52 38.15 -30.20
CA SER A 258 -23.82 38.06 -29.61
C SER A 258 -23.67 38.17 -28.07
N ALA A 259 -24.11 39.28 -27.54
CA ALA A 259 -24.08 39.50 -26.07
C ALA A 259 -24.85 38.39 -25.34
N PHE A 260 -25.89 37.88 -25.99
CA PHE A 260 -26.71 36.78 -25.50
C PHE A 260 -25.94 35.47 -25.35
N VAL A 261 -25.20 35.09 -26.40
CA VAL A 261 -24.37 33.83 -26.36
C VAL A 261 -23.24 33.96 -25.37
N ARG A 262 -22.66 35.17 -25.22
CA ARG A 262 -21.66 35.44 -24.19
C ARG A 262 -22.22 35.22 -22.78
N THR A 263 -23.38 35.80 -22.48
CA THR A 263 -24.02 35.63 -21.18
C THR A 263 -24.38 34.16 -20.90
N ALA A 264 -24.86 33.43 -21.92
CA ALA A 264 -25.14 32.01 -21.79
C ALA A 264 -23.85 31.20 -21.54
N ALA A 265 -22.73 31.58 -22.15
CA ALA A 265 -21.41 30.94 -21.95
C ALA A 265 -20.84 31.23 -20.55
N GLU A 266 -20.99 32.44 -20.05
CA GLU A 266 -20.62 32.83 -18.68
C GLU A 266 -21.45 32.07 -17.64
N ASP A 267 -22.78 31.96 -17.83
CA ASP A 267 -23.65 31.12 -17.00
C ASP A 267 -23.28 29.65 -17.05
N ALA A 268 -22.95 29.12 -18.25
CA ALA A 268 -22.44 27.75 -18.40
C ALA A 268 -21.19 27.52 -17.57
N TYR A 269 -20.24 28.44 -17.62
CA TYR A 269 -19.02 28.37 -16.84
C TYR A 269 -19.29 28.38 -15.34
N GLU A 270 -19.97 29.41 -14.85
CA GLU A 270 -20.16 29.64 -13.40
C GLU A 270 -21.05 28.58 -12.73
N ARG A 271 -22.14 28.24 -13.38
CA ARG A 271 -23.16 27.36 -12.79
C ARG A 271 -22.97 25.89 -13.06
N LEU A 272 -22.45 25.51 -14.24
CA LEU A 272 -22.41 24.10 -14.69
C LEU A 272 -21.01 23.53 -14.79
N ILE A 273 -20.09 24.19 -15.53
CA ILE A 273 -18.81 23.60 -15.90
C ILE A 273 -17.82 23.70 -14.74
N PHE A 274 -17.55 24.90 -14.24
CA PHE A 274 -16.51 25.11 -13.24
C PHE A 274 -16.77 24.37 -11.92
N PRO A 275 -17.99 24.35 -11.34
CA PRO A 275 -18.27 23.55 -10.17
C PRO A 275 -18.11 22.03 -10.39
N SER A 276 -18.34 21.55 -11.61
CA SER A 276 -18.06 20.15 -11.98
C SER A 276 -16.57 19.87 -12.03
N ILE A 277 -15.81 20.73 -12.71
CA ILE A 277 -14.35 20.60 -12.82
C ILE A 277 -13.67 20.73 -11.46
N GLN A 278 -14.14 21.63 -10.58
CA GLN A 278 -13.64 21.73 -9.21
C GLN A 278 -13.75 20.39 -8.47
N ARG A 279 -14.90 19.71 -8.56
CA ARG A 279 -15.09 18.39 -7.93
C ARG A 279 -14.21 17.31 -8.55
N GLU A 280 -14.07 17.30 -9.88
CA GLU A 280 -13.20 16.36 -10.61
C GLU A 280 -11.73 16.55 -10.20
N VAL A 281 -11.24 17.78 -10.22
CA VAL A 281 -9.86 18.08 -9.81
C VAL A 281 -9.62 17.72 -8.34
N ARG A 282 -10.60 17.98 -7.46
CA ARG A 282 -10.51 17.57 -6.06
C ARG A 282 -10.45 16.04 -5.91
N SER A 283 -11.24 15.31 -6.72
CA SER A 283 -11.18 13.84 -6.77
C SER A 283 -9.81 13.36 -7.24
N ASP A 284 -9.32 13.89 -8.36
CA ASP A 284 -8.03 13.50 -8.93
C ASP A 284 -6.86 13.75 -7.95
N LEU A 285 -6.90 14.89 -7.23
CA LEU A 285 -5.92 15.19 -6.18
C LEU A 285 -6.01 14.19 -5.02
N SER A 286 -7.23 13.82 -4.62
CA SER A 286 -7.44 12.85 -3.55
C SER A 286 -6.97 11.45 -3.96
N ASP A 287 -7.28 11.01 -5.17
CA ASP A 287 -6.87 9.70 -5.69
C ASP A 287 -5.34 9.61 -5.80
N ARG A 288 -4.67 10.69 -6.26
CA ARG A 288 -3.21 10.78 -6.25
C ARG A 288 -2.65 10.65 -4.83
N ALA A 289 -3.22 11.39 -3.88
CA ALA A 289 -2.76 11.39 -2.50
C ALA A 289 -3.00 10.03 -1.80
N TYR A 290 -4.12 9.37 -2.08
CA TYR A 290 -4.40 8.01 -1.59
C TYR A 290 -3.41 7.00 -2.15
N SER A 291 -3.16 7.02 -3.45
CA SER A 291 -2.19 6.12 -4.09
C SER A 291 -0.79 6.29 -3.51
N GLY A 292 -0.34 7.55 -3.31
CA GLY A 292 0.94 7.86 -2.66
C GLY A 292 1.01 7.36 -1.21
N ALA A 293 -0.06 7.57 -0.43
CA ALA A 293 -0.14 7.11 0.95
C ALA A 293 -0.13 5.58 1.05
N ILE A 294 -0.93 4.89 0.24
CA ILE A 294 -1.00 3.41 0.21
C ILE A 294 0.37 2.83 -0.17
N HIS A 295 1.05 3.42 -1.14
CA HIS A 295 2.41 3.01 -1.50
C HIS A 295 3.38 3.14 -0.31
N ASN A 296 3.36 4.26 0.40
CA ASN A 296 4.18 4.47 1.59
C ASN A 296 3.84 3.48 2.71
N PHE A 297 2.56 3.15 2.90
CA PHE A 297 2.13 2.15 3.88
C PHE A 297 2.65 0.75 3.52
N ALA A 298 2.63 0.37 2.25
CA ALA A 298 3.22 -0.87 1.77
C ALA A 298 4.74 -0.92 2.01
N LEU A 299 5.45 0.19 1.76
CA LEU A 299 6.87 0.32 2.04
C LEU A 299 7.20 0.21 3.55
N ASN A 300 6.34 0.73 4.42
CA ASN A 300 6.51 0.64 5.87
C ASN A 300 6.18 -0.76 6.43
N LEU A 301 5.24 -1.48 5.82
CA LEU A 301 4.85 -2.82 6.27
C LEU A 301 5.93 -3.87 5.99
N LYS A 302 6.53 -3.86 4.81
CA LYS A 302 7.48 -4.89 4.38
C LYS A 302 8.62 -5.12 5.36
N PRO A 303 9.35 -4.09 5.84
CA PRO A 303 10.45 -4.28 6.80
C PRO A 303 9.99 -4.77 8.17
N LEU A 304 8.76 -4.43 8.61
CA LEU A 304 8.20 -4.96 9.86
C LEU A 304 8.00 -6.47 9.77
N LEU A 305 7.49 -6.96 8.64
CA LEU A 305 7.32 -8.40 8.37
C LEU A 305 8.65 -9.11 8.17
N MET A 306 9.62 -8.45 7.53
CA MET A 306 10.94 -8.99 7.20
C MET A 306 11.98 -8.78 8.31
N GLN A 307 11.59 -8.30 9.49
CA GLN A 307 12.49 -8.16 10.61
C GLN A 307 13.13 -9.50 10.97
N PRO A 308 14.48 -9.57 11.20
CA PRO A 308 15.17 -10.78 11.54
C PRO A 308 14.61 -11.42 12.82
N PRO A 309 14.32 -12.71 12.81
CA PRO A 309 13.78 -13.42 13.97
C PRO A 309 14.87 -13.73 15.00
N VAL A 310 14.50 -13.77 16.29
CA VAL A 310 15.36 -14.22 17.39
C VAL A 310 14.94 -15.63 17.79
N LYS A 311 15.34 -16.61 16.96
CA LYS A 311 14.92 -18.02 17.09
C LYS A 311 15.76 -18.80 18.12
N GLY A 312 15.20 -19.89 18.64
CA GLY A 312 15.93 -20.89 19.42
C GLY A 312 16.07 -20.60 20.91
N PHE A 313 15.41 -19.58 21.43
CA PHE A 313 15.51 -19.19 22.85
C PHE A 313 14.15 -19.13 23.53
N VAL A 314 14.14 -19.46 24.82
CA VAL A 314 12.98 -19.19 25.68
C VAL A 314 12.84 -17.69 25.85
N THR A 315 11.63 -17.20 25.57
CA THR A 315 11.33 -15.76 25.52
C THR A 315 10.18 -15.43 26.47
N MET A 316 10.33 -14.34 27.23
CA MET A 316 9.26 -13.80 28.06
C MET A 316 8.64 -12.58 27.36
N GLY A 317 7.32 -12.58 27.18
CA GLY A 317 6.57 -11.42 26.68
C GLY A 317 5.94 -10.65 27.83
N LEU A 318 6.10 -9.34 27.79
CA LEU A 318 5.50 -8.40 28.73
C LEU A 318 4.54 -7.49 27.97
N ASP A 319 3.25 -7.54 28.32
CA ASP A 319 2.21 -6.62 27.83
C ASP A 319 1.93 -5.57 28.92
N PRO A 320 2.49 -4.36 28.79
CA PRO A 320 2.42 -3.34 29.83
C PRO A 320 1.01 -2.78 30.04
N GLY A 321 0.68 -2.41 31.29
CA GLY A 321 -0.59 -1.76 31.58
C GLY A 321 -0.64 -1.17 32.99
N TYR A 322 -1.24 0.05 33.12
CA TYR A 322 -1.36 0.70 34.42
C TYR A 322 -2.42 0.06 35.32
N ARG A 323 -3.66 -0.05 34.86
CA ARG A 323 -4.80 -0.47 35.71
C ARG A 323 -4.88 -1.98 35.90
N ASN A 324 -4.68 -2.73 34.83
CA ASN A 324 -4.86 -4.19 34.83
C ASN A 324 -3.54 -4.94 35.01
N GLY A 325 -2.47 -4.24 35.42
CA GLY A 325 -1.15 -4.81 35.55
C GLY A 325 -0.47 -5.16 34.24
N CYS A 326 0.79 -5.54 34.30
CA CYS A 326 1.57 -6.07 33.19
C CYS A 326 1.33 -7.58 33.09
N LYS A 327 0.85 -8.07 31.93
CA LYS A 327 0.65 -9.48 31.67
C LYS A 327 1.96 -10.07 31.16
N VAL A 328 2.22 -11.28 31.62
CA VAL A 328 3.47 -11.99 31.40
C VAL A 328 3.17 -13.35 30.77
N ALA A 329 3.87 -13.68 29.73
CA ALA A 329 3.85 -15.03 29.16
C ALA A 329 5.29 -15.49 28.89
N VAL A 330 5.62 -16.71 29.26
CA VAL A 330 6.89 -17.36 28.92
C VAL A 330 6.62 -18.38 27.84
N VAL A 331 7.34 -18.28 26.72
CA VAL A 331 7.23 -19.24 25.61
C VAL A 331 8.56 -19.94 25.38
N ASP A 332 8.51 -21.22 25.02
CA ASP A 332 9.71 -21.97 24.65
C ASP A 332 10.28 -21.55 23.28
N ALA A 333 11.35 -22.19 22.84
CA ALA A 333 12.00 -21.92 21.56
C ALA A 333 11.10 -22.12 20.32
N THR A 334 9.98 -22.85 20.49
CA THR A 334 8.99 -23.11 19.42
C THR A 334 7.77 -22.22 19.48
N GLY A 335 7.70 -21.35 20.50
CA GLY A 335 6.56 -20.45 20.74
C GLY A 335 5.43 -21.10 21.57
N LYS A 336 5.61 -22.32 22.12
CA LYS A 336 4.66 -22.95 23.05
C LYS A 336 4.71 -22.24 24.40
N VAL A 337 3.53 -21.94 24.97
CA VAL A 337 3.43 -21.32 26.29
C VAL A 337 3.88 -22.30 27.37
N LEU A 338 4.80 -21.86 28.21
CA LEU A 338 5.32 -22.60 29.37
C LEU A 338 4.69 -22.13 30.66
N ASP A 339 4.52 -20.81 30.82
CA ASP A 339 4.00 -20.21 32.06
C ASP A 339 3.40 -18.84 31.78
N THR A 340 2.54 -18.37 32.70
CA THR A 340 1.90 -17.04 32.62
C THR A 340 1.81 -16.42 34.01
N ALA A 341 1.85 -15.08 34.06
CA ALA A 341 1.65 -14.33 35.31
C ALA A 341 1.04 -12.94 35.03
N VAL A 342 0.58 -12.27 36.08
CA VAL A 342 0.21 -10.85 36.06
C VAL A 342 0.97 -10.15 37.18
N VAL A 343 1.68 -9.07 36.85
CA VAL A 343 2.45 -8.29 37.80
C VAL A 343 2.07 -6.82 37.74
N TYR A 344 2.32 -6.08 38.83
CA TYR A 344 1.85 -4.71 38.98
C TYR A 344 3.02 -3.71 39.27
N PRO A 345 3.95 -3.51 38.34
CA PRO A 345 5.15 -2.72 38.57
C PRO A 345 4.90 -1.23 38.77
N THR A 346 3.73 -0.72 38.38
CA THR A 346 3.39 0.71 38.36
C THR A 346 2.63 1.20 39.58
N PHE A 347 2.17 0.31 40.49
CA PHE A 347 1.33 0.70 41.62
C PHE A 347 2.10 1.25 42.81
N SER A 348 3.26 0.68 43.12
CA SER A 348 4.14 1.12 44.20
C SER A 348 5.51 0.45 44.10
N GLU A 349 6.53 1.01 44.78
CA GLU A 349 7.85 0.37 44.79
C GLU A 349 7.81 -1.04 45.39
N ARG A 350 7.00 -1.27 46.43
CA ARG A 350 6.79 -2.61 46.97
C ARG A 350 6.24 -3.57 45.92
N LYS A 351 5.25 -3.14 45.14
CA LYS A 351 4.65 -3.97 44.06
C LYS A 351 5.63 -4.21 42.91
N LYS A 352 6.49 -3.25 42.62
CA LYS A 352 7.58 -3.42 41.65
C LYS A 352 8.58 -4.50 42.12
N GLN A 353 8.96 -4.50 43.40
CA GLN A 353 9.86 -5.54 43.95
C GLN A 353 9.18 -6.93 43.99
N GLU A 354 7.89 -7.01 44.30
CA GLU A 354 7.11 -8.24 44.19
C GLU A 354 7.11 -8.74 42.72
N ALA A 355 6.92 -7.84 41.74
CA ALA A 355 6.98 -8.16 40.30
C ALA A 355 8.37 -8.69 39.91
N ILE A 356 9.46 -8.04 40.29
CA ILE A 356 10.84 -8.49 40.04
C ILE A 356 11.06 -9.89 40.63
N ALA A 357 10.57 -10.16 41.83
CA ALA A 357 10.69 -11.49 42.45
C ALA A 357 9.97 -12.58 41.66
N ILE A 358 8.73 -12.32 41.22
CA ILE A 358 7.96 -13.25 40.37
C ILE A 358 8.70 -13.50 39.06
N LEU A 359 9.09 -12.43 38.34
CA LEU A 359 9.76 -12.55 37.04
C LEU A 359 11.13 -13.25 37.20
N SER A 360 11.88 -12.99 38.27
CA SER A 360 13.13 -13.72 38.58
C SER A 360 12.89 -15.22 38.73
N GLY A 361 11.79 -15.62 39.36
CA GLY A 361 11.38 -17.01 39.48
C GLY A 361 11.13 -17.64 38.15
N LEU A 362 10.33 -16.99 37.29
CA LEU A 362 10.03 -17.45 35.93
C LEU A 362 11.31 -17.55 35.06
N MET A 363 12.20 -16.55 35.15
CA MET A 363 13.47 -16.59 34.40
C MET A 363 14.36 -17.78 34.79
N ARG A 364 14.47 -18.09 36.10
CA ARG A 364 15.27 -19.22 36.56
C ARG A 364 14.65 -20.55 36.20
N ASN A 365 13.33 -20.69 36.41
CA ASN A 365 12.62 -21.96 36.18
C ASN A 365 12.64 -22.39 34.72
N HIS A 366 12.52 -21.44 33.79
CA HIS A 366 12.40 -21.69 32.37
C HIS A 366 13.63 -21.33 31.55
N GLY A 367 14.68 -20.76 32.14
CA GLY A 367 15.90 -20.39 31.44
C GLY A 367 15.70 -19.29 30.40
N VAL A 368 14.89 -18.28 30.72
CA VAL A 368 14.57 -17.17 29.81
C VAL A 368 15.84 -16.41 29.40
N ARG A 369 16.02 -16.21 28.13
CA ARG A 369 17.17 -15.50 27.55
C ARG A 369 16.80 -14.12 27.00
N HIS A 370 15.58 -13.94 26.52
CA HIS A 370 15.13 -12.68 25.95
C HIS A 370 13.79 -12.27 26.55
N ILE A 371 13.62 -10.97 26.73
CA ILE A 371 12.37 -10.35 27.19
C ILE A 371 11.87 -9.43 26.09
N ALA A 372 10.65 -9.66 25.60
CA ALA A 372 9.95 -8.81 24.67
C ALA A 372 8.98 -7.91 25.45
N ILE A 373 9.11 -6.60 25.34
CA ILE A 373 8.26 -5.62 26.01
C ILE A 373 7.41 -4.91 24.98
N GLY A 374 6.09 -4.92 25.10
CA GLY A 374 5.20 -4.13 24.26
C GLY A 374 5.47 -2.64 24.39
N ASN A 375 5.32 -1.89 23.31
CA ASN A 375 5.61 -0.44 23.26
C ASN A 375 4.41 0.44 23.61
N GLY A 376 3.37 -0.10 24.23
CA GLY A 376 2.17 0.63 24.58
C GLY A 376 2.25 1.38 25.92
N THR A 377 1.08 1.56 26.53
CA THR A 377 0.93 2.29 27.80
C THR A 377 1.69 1.58 28.92
N ALA A 378 2.43 2.33 29.77
CA ALA A 378 3.30 1.83 30.85
C ALA A 378 4.55 1.03 30.36
N SER A 379 4.93 1.15 29.10
CA SER A 379 6.14 0.52 28.56
C SER A 379 7.41 0.99 29.26
N ARG A 380 7.51 2.28 29.58
CA ARG A 380 8.69 2.88 30.29
C ARG A 380 8.93 2.29 31.68
N GLU A 381 7.87 2.22 32.46
CA GLU A 381 7.94 1.67 33.81
C GLU A 381 8.26 0.18 33.79
N THR A 382 7.71 -0.52 32.81
CA THR A 382 7.99 -1.95 32.58
C THR A 382 9.43 -2.14 32.11
N GLU A 383 9.96 -1.29 31.25
CA GLU A 383 11.35 -1.31 30.81
C GLU A 383 12.31 -1.04 31.96
N ALA A 384 12.04 0.02 32.79
CA ALA A 384 12.86 0.32 33.98
C ALA A 384 12.90 -0.84 34.97
N MET A 385 11.76 -1.50 35.22
CA MET A 385 11.69 -2.71 36.03
C MET A 385 12.52 -3.85 35.41
N THR A 386 12.43 -4.02 34.11
CA THR A 386 13.14 -5.08 33.37
C THR A 386 14.65 -4.90 33.44
N VAL A 387 15.15 -3.67 33.32
CA VAL A 387 16.58 -3.37 33.48
C VAL A 387 17.06 -3.68 34.89
N GLU A 388 16.27 -3.36 35.93
CA GLU A 388 16.59 -3.74 37.30
C GLU A 388 16.64 -5.26 37.50
N LEU A 389 15.67 -5.99 36.91
CA LEU A 389 15.64 -7.46 36.89
C LEU A 389 16.89 -8.05 36.21
N LEU A 390 17.29 -7.50 35.04
CA LEU A 390 18.41 -8.01 34.24
C LEU A 390 19.77 -7.85 34.92
N ARG A 391 19.92 -7.00 35.92
CA ARG A 391 21.15 -6.93 36.75
C ARG A 391 21.48 -8.28 37.39
N SER A 392 20.46 -9.08 37.71
CA SER A 392 20.62 -10.43 38.27
C SER A 392 20.76 -11.53 37.19
N PHE A 393 20.64 -11.17 35.91
CA PHE A 393 20.67 -12.12 34.77
C PHE A 393 21.56 -11.59 33.66
N PRO A 394 22.90 -11.53 33.81
CA PRO A 394 23.81 -10.87 32.85
C PRO A 394 23.84 -11.53 31.46
N GLY A 395 23.33 -12.78 31.34
CA GLY A 395 23.20 -13.50 30.08
C GLY A 395 21.89 -13.24 29.31
N ALA A 396 20.98 -12.50 29.90
CA ALA A 396 19.71 -12.17 29.28
C ALA A 396 19.70 -10.73 28.71
N SER A 397 18.76 -10.45 27.82
CA SER A 397 18.59 -9.16 27.18
C SER A 397 17.11 -8.87 26.91
N TYR A 398 16.76 -7.64 26.60
CA TYR A 398 15.38 -7.26 26.24
C TYR A 398 15.32 -6.50 24.93
N MET A 399 14.12 -6.44 24.38
CA MET A 399 13.78 -5.61 23.22
C MET A 399 12.39 -5.04 23.38
N ILE A 400 12.22 -3.78 22.99
CA ILE A 400 10.89 -3.20 22.82
C ILE A 400 10.30 -3.69 21.51
N VAL A 401 9.15 -4.34 21.58
CA VAL A 401 8.44 -4.92 20.44
C VAL A 401 7.21 -4.09 20.11
N ASN A 402 6.97 -3.84 18.84
CA ASN A 402 5.74 -3.19 18.42
C ASN A 402 4.54 -4.08 18.75
N GLU A 403 3.66 -3.62 19.64
CA GLU A 403 2.45 -4.34 20.05
C GLU A 403 1.21 -4.03 19.20
N ALA A 404 1.33 -3.15 18.18
CA ALA A 404 0.20 -2.80 17.34
C ALA A 404 -0.53 -4.06 16.82
N GLY A 405 -1.85 -4.06 16.94
CA GLY A 405 -2.68 -5.21 16.59
C GLY A 405 -2.62 -6.42 17.53
N ALA A 406 -1.81 -6.42 18.60
CA ALA A 406 -1.79 -7.53 19.57
C ALA A 406 -3.14 -7.69 20.29
N SER A 407 -3.80 -6.58 20.63
CA SER A 407 -5.15 -6.57 21.18
C SER A 407 -6.20 -7.06 20.18
N VAL A 408 -6.04 -6.75 18.89
CA VAL A 408 -6.92 -7.25 17.82
C VAL A 408 -6.76 -8.77 17.68
N TYR A 409 -5.53 -9.25 17.66
CA TYR A 409 -5.26 -10.69 17.65
C TYR A 409 -5.87 -11.38 18.87
N SER A 410 -5.61 -10.87 20.09
CA SER A 410 -6.04 -11.50 21.33
C SER A 410 -7.56 -11.66 21.45
N ALA A 411 -8.32 -10.72 20.84
CA ALA A 411 -9.77 -10.76 20.79
C ALA A 411 -10.33 -11.58 19.59
N SER A 412 -9.46 -12.06 18.70
CA SER A 412 -9.88 -12.77 17.49
C SER A 412 -10.34 -14.21 17.77
N PRO A 413 -11.22 -14.78 16.91
CA PRO A 413 -11.56 -16.20 16.97
C PRO A 413 -10.34 -17.12 16.85
N LEU A 414 -9.34 -16.72 16.07
CA LEU A 414 -8.09 -17.47 15.92
C LEU A 414 -7.34 -17.60 17.23
N ALA A 415 -7.20 -16.52 18.00
CA ALA A 415 -6.55 -16.56 19.30
C ALA A 415 -7.37 -17.36 20.33
N ALA A 416 -8.71 -17.38 20.21
CA ALA A 416 -9.56 -18.22 21.03
C ALA A 416 -9.40 -19.72 20.71
N GLU A 417 -9.18 -20.08 19.44
CA GLU A 417 -8.85 -21.45 19.03
C GLU A 417 -7.45 -21.87 19.50
N GLU A 418 -6.45 -20.99 19.38
CA GLU A 418 -5.06 -21.26 19.80
C GLU A 418 -4.91 -21.39 21.33
N PHE A 419 -5.69 -20.61 22.09
CA PHE A 419 -5.59 -20.51 23.55
C PHE A 419 -6.95 -20.43 24.22
N PRO A 420 -7.72 -21.53 24.22
CA PRO A 420 -9.06 -21.57 24.82
C PRO A 420 -9.02 -21.37 26.36
N GLU A 421 -7.91 -21.76 27.00
CA GLU A 421 -7.72 -21.67 28.46
C GLU A 421 -7.23 -20.30 28.96
N TYR A 422 -6.76 -19.40 28.07
CA TYR A 422 -6.26 -18.08 28.43
C TYR A 422 -7.27 -16.99 28.14
N ASP A 423 -7.32 -15.99 29.01
CA ASP A 423 -8.11 -14.80 28.79
C ASP A 423 -7.49 -13.92 27.67
N VAL A 424 -8.27 -12.96 27.18
CA VAL A 424 -7.87 -12.05 26.11
C VAL A 424 -6.57 -11.30 26.43
N ASN A 425 -6.35 -10.95 27.71
CA ASN A 425 -5.17 -10.17 28.10
C ASN A 425 -3.89 -11.02 28.09
N LEU A 426 -3.93 -12.28 28.49
CA LEU A 426 -2.75 -13.16 28.46
C LEU A 426 -2.34 -13.53 27.03
N ARG A 427 -3.30 -13.65 26.11
CA ARG A 427 -3.02 -13.93 24.70
C ARG A 427 -2.18 -12.85 24.04
N SER A 428 -2.34 -11.56 24.43
CA SER A 428 -1.50 -10.48 23.90
C SER A 428 -0.05 -10.59 24.34
N ALA A 429 0.21 -10.97 25.58
CA ALA A 429 1.57 -11.20 26.08
C ALA A 429 2.28 -12.35 25.34
N VAL A 430 1.53 -13.43 25.01
CA VAL A 430 2.04 -14.52 24.17
C VAL A 430 2.40 -14.01 22.77
N SER A 431 1.54 -13.20 22.17
CA SER A 431 1.80 -12.60 20.84
C SER A 431 3.05 -11.72 20.86
N ILE A 432 3.24 -10.89 21.90
CA ILE A 432 4.43 -10.04 22.05
C ILE A 432 5.70 -10.90 22.13
N ALA A 433 5.70 -11.99 22.92
CA ALA A 433 6.84 -12.91 22.99
C ALA A 433 7.18 -13.52 21.63
N ARG A 434 6.17 -14.03 20.91
CA ARG A 434 6.31 -14.67 19.61
C ARG A 434 6.74 -13.71 18.51
N ARG A 435 6.36 -12.41 18.59
CA ARG A 435 6.84 -11.38 17.66
C ARG A 435 8.35 -11.16 17.73
N LEU A 436 8.97 -11.37 18.88
CA LEU A 436 10.43 -11.35 18.98
C LEU A 436 11.04 -12.60 18.35
N GLN A 437 10.41 -13.78 18.54
CA GLN A 437 10.91 -15.04 18.00
C GLN A 437 10.78 -15.14 16.49
N ASP A 438 9.61 -14.79 15.92
CA ASP A 438 9.38 -14.71 14.48
C ASP A 438 8.27 -13.71 14.16
N PRO A 439 8.63 -12.44 13.83
CA PRO A 439 7.66 -11.39 13.53
C PRO A 439 6.69 -11.77 12.41
N LEU A 440 7.19 -12.35 11.30
CA LEU A 440 6.38 -12.70 10.14
C LEU A 440 5.30 -13.73 10.52
N ALA A 441 5.71 -14.82 11.19
CA ALA A 441 4.81 -15.91 11.55
C ALA A 441 3.67 -15.45 12.49
N GLU A 442 3.92 -14.42 13.29
CA GLU A 442 2.91 -13.87 14.21
C GLU A 442 2.06 -12.77 13.57
N LEU A 443 2.70 -11.83 12.83
CA LEU A 443 1.99 -10.70 12.23
C LEU A 443 1.01 -11.09 11.12
N VAL A 444 1.25 -12.19 10.41
CA VAL A 444 0.30 -12.70 9.39
C VAL A 444 -1.05 -13.18 9.98
N LYS A 445 -1.16 -13.31 11.30
CA LYS A 445 -2.39 -13.70 12.01
C LYS A 445 -3.39 -12.55 12.15
N ILE A 446 -2.97 -11.32 11.90
CA ILE A 446 -3.78 -10.12 12.04
C ILE A 446 -3.92 -9.40 10.71
N ASP A 447 -4.99 -8.60 10.60
CA ASP A 447 -5.14 -7.68 9.48
C ASP A 447 -3.97 -6.69 9.46
N PRO A 448 -3.23 -6.55 8.35
CA PRO A 448 -2.12 -5.60 8.26
C PRO A 448 -2.48 -4.17 8.64
N LYS A 449 -3.73 -3.76 8.44
CA LYS A 449 -4.22 -2.43 8.88
C LYS A 449 -4.15 -2.23 10.38
N ALA A 450 -4.24 -3.31 11.17
CA ALA A 450 -4.12 -3.24 12.62
C ALA A 450 -2.67 -3.03 13.11
N ILE A 451 -1.67 -3.21 12.24
CA ILE A 451 -0.26 -3.02 12.58
C ILE A 451 0.09 -1.52 12.70
N GLY A 452 -0.71 -0.63 12.07
CA GLY A 452 -0.47 0.81 12.15
C GLY A 452 0.67 1.28 11.27
N VAL A 453 0.48 1.21 9.94
CA VAL A 453 1.50 1.52 8.93
C VAL A 453 1.53 2.99 8.50
N GLY A 454 0.56 3.81 8.94
CA GLY A 454 0.56 5.24 8.64
C GLY A 454 -0.62 6.02 9.18
N GLN A 455 -0.46 7.34 9.26
CA GLN A 455 -1.39 8.25 9.91
C GLN A 455 -2.77 8.33 9.24
N TYR A 456 -2.83 8.20 7.90
CA TYR A 456 -4.05 8.37 7.09
C TYR A 456 -4.63 7.07 6.56
N GLN A 457 -4.22 5.92 7.09
CA GLN A 457 -4.66 4.61 6.58
C GLN A 457 -6.19 4.40 6.64
N HIS A 458 -6.89 5.02 7.61
CA HIS A 458 -8.35 4.93 7.74
C HIS A 458 -9.12 5.89 6.81
N ASP A 459 -8.43 6.83 6.17
CA ASP A 459 -9.02 7.78 5.23
C ASP A 459 -8.89 7.31 3.77
N CYS A 460 -7.98 6.38 3.50
CA CYS A 460 -7.77 5.81 2.17
C CYS A 460 -8.90 4.86 1.74
N PRO A 461 -9.11 4.63 0.44
CA PRO A 461 -10.01 3.61 -0.08
C PRO A 461 -9.61 2.23 0.44
N GLN A 462 -10.47 1.62 1.27
CA GLN A 462 -10.12 0.42 2.02
C GLN A 462 -9.82 -0.79 1.13
N LYS A 463 -10.49 -0.94 -0.02
CA LYS A 463 -10.24 -2.03 -0.97
C LYS A 463 -8.83 -1.97 -1.57
N GLU A 464 -8.38 -0.77 -1.95
CA GLU A 464 -7.05 -0.57 -2.52
C GLU A 464 -5.97 -0.78 -1.45
N LEU A 465 -6.22 -0.27 -0.25
CA LEU A 465 -5.34 -0.48 0.90
C LEU A 465 -5.22 -1.98 1.24
N ASP A 466 -6.34 -2.71 1.30
CA ASP A 466 -6.35 -4.15 1.57
C ASP A 466 -5.56 -4.93 0.50
N ALA A 467 -5.77 -4.60 -0.77
CA ALA A 467 -5.05 -5.24 -1.87
C ALA A 467 -3.53 -4.97 -1.80
N ALA A 468 -3.13 -3.72 -1.57
CA ALA A 468 -1.72 -3.35 -1.49
C ALA A 468 -1.00 -3.99 -0.29
N LEU A 469 -1.60 -3.94 0.91
CA LEU A 469 -1.01 -4.53 2.10
C LEU A 469 -1.02 -6.06 2.05
N GLY A 470 -2.09 -6.67 1.51
CA GLY A 470 -2.17 -8.12 1.28
C GLY A 470 -1.08 -8.62 0.34
N ALA A 471 -0.81 -7.87 -0.75
CA ALA A 471 0.27 -8.17 -1.68
C ALA A 471 1.65 -8.17 -0.99
N VAL A 472 1.91 -7.21 -0.09
CA VAL A 472 3.16 -7.17 0.69
C VAL A 472 3.30 -8.39 1.59
N VAL A 473 2.21 -8.81 2.26
CA VAL A 473 2.23 -10.01 3.10
C VAL A 473 2.52 -11.25 2.27
N GLU A 474 1.83 -11.42 1.15
CA GLU A 474 2.04 -12.54 0.21
C GLU A 474 3.49 -12.59 -0.28
N ASP A 475 4.03 -11.46 -0.73
CA ASP A 475 5.40 -11.37 -1.24
C ASP A 475 6.43 -11.71 -0.15
N CYS A 476 6.25 -11.21 1.09
CA CYS A 476 7.14 -11.52 2.21
C CYS A 476 7.12 -13.01 2.58
N VAL A 477 5.94 -13.61 2.69
CA VAL A 477 5.79 -15.02 3.05
C VAL A 477 6.44 -15.93 1.99
N ASN A 478 6.20 -15.64 0.72
CA ASN A 478 6.75 -16.43 -0.38
C ASN A 478 8.26 -16.20 -0.56
N ALA A 479 8.79 -15.01 -0.26
CA ALA A 479 10.23 -14.75 -0.26
C ALA A 479 10.96 -15.53 0.82
N VAL A 480 10.40 -15.63 2.02
CA VAL A 480 10.98 -16.37 3.15
C VAL A 480 10.86 -17.89 2.94
N GLY A 481 9.74 -18.34 2.39
CA GLY A 481 9.36 -19.75 2.33
C GLY A 481 8.80 -20.26 3.67
N VAL A 482 8.03 -21.31 3.61
CA VAL A 482 7.22 -21.78 4.74
C VAL A 482 7.45 -23.26 5.00
N ASP A 483 7.76 -23.63 6.25
CA ASP A 483 7.84 -25.01 6.67
C ASP A 483 6.42 -25.62 6.77
N ALA A 484 6.16 -26.63 5.95
CA ALA A 484 4.84 -27.29 5.87
C ALA A 484 4.46 -28.02 7.18
N ASN A 485 5.44 -28.44 7.99
CA ASN A 485 5.22 -29.19 9.22
C ASN A 485 4.93 -28.30 10.43
N THR A 486 5.48 -27.09 10.48
CA THR A 486 5.38 -26.20 11.65
C THR A 486 4.47 -24.99 11.45
N ALA A 487 4.25 -24.58 10.19
CA ALA A 487 3.52 -23.36 9.88
C ALA A 487 2.07 -23.38 10.38
N SER A 488 1.61 -22.21 10.87
CA SER A 488 0.21 -22.00 11.22
C SER A 488 -0.68 -21.96 9.96
N ARG A 489 -1.97 -22.21 10.15
CA ARG A 489 -2.98 -22.08 9.08
C ARG A 489 -2.93 -20.69 8.43
N SER A 490 -2.77 -19.62 9.24
CA SER A 490 -2.71 -18.24 8.75
C SER A 490 -1.48 -18.00 7.88
N LEU A 491 -0.32 -18.56 8.24
CA LEU A 491 0.89 -18.45 7.44
C LEU A 491 0.78 -19.23 6.13
N LEU A 492 0.27 -20.46 6.17
CA LEU A 492 0.04 -21.30 4.99
C LEU A 492 -0.92 -20.64 3.99
N GLN A 493 -1.93 -19.93 4.46
CA GLN A 493 -2.91 -19.25 3.60
C GLN A 493 -2.28 -18.16 2.73
N GLN A 494 -1.13 -17.60 3.12
CA GLN A 494 -0.41 -16.57 2.38
C GLN A 494 0.59 -17.17 1.35
N VAL A 495 0.73 -18.48 1.32
CA VAL A 495 1.57 -19.15 0.33
C VAL A 495 0.87 -19.16 -1.02
N SER A 496 1.62 -18.80 -2.07
CA SER A 496 1.16 -18.82 -3.47
C SER A 496 0.38 -20.09 -3.80
N GLY A 497 -0.79 -19.94 -4.40
CA GLY A 497 -1.66 -21.06 -4.80
C GLY A 497 -2.45 -21.73 -3.67
N LEU A 498 -2.26 -21.32 -2.40
CA LEU A 498 -3.05 -21.80 -1.28
C LEU A 498 -4.17 -20.82 -0.92
N ASN A 499 -5.21 -21.33 -0.28
CA ASN A 499 -6.32 -20.57 0.28
C ASN A 499 -6.69 -21.09 1.68
N ALA A 500 -7.64 -20.46 2.35
CA ALA A 500 -8.06 -20.83 3.71
C ALA A 500 -8.44 -22.31 3.84
N THR A 501 -9.07 -22.91 2.82
CA THR A 501 -9.48 -24.31 2.83
C THR A 501 -8.29 -25.24 2.68
N THR A 502 -7.40 -24.99 1.70
CA THR A 502 -6.20 -25.82 1.47
C THR A 502 -5.23 -25.72 2.62
N ALA A 503 -5.03 -24.51 3.19
CA ALA A 503 -4.21 -24.31 4.39
C ALA A 503 -4.74 -25.12 5.59
N LYS A 504 -6.06 -25.09 5.84
CA LYS A 504 -6.69 -25.91 6.87
C LYS A 504 -6.46 -27.41 6.62
N ASN A 505 -6.61 -27.85 5.38
CA ASN A 505 -6.44 -29.27 5.04
C ASN A 505 -5.00 -29.74 5.17
N ILE A 506 -3.99 -28.88 4.91
CA ILE A 506 -2.57 -29.19 5.15
C ILE A 506 -2.34 -29.45 6.64
N VAL A 507 -2.86 -28.58 7.50
CA VAL A 507 -2.73 -28.74 8.97
C VAL A 507 -3.42 -30.04 9.42
N ALA A 508 -4.68 -30.25 9.04
CA ALA A 508 -5.42 -31.46 9.40
C ALA A 508 -4.72 -32.74 8.91
N TYR A 509 -4.20 -32.73 7.67
CA TYR A 509 -3.50 -33.89 7.11
C TYR A 509 -2.25 -34.26 7.93
N ARG A 510 -1.42 -33.30 8.35
CA ARG A 510 -0.22 -33.61 9.15
C ARG A 510 -0.57 -34.04 10.59
N GLU A 511 -1.69 -33.56 11.16
CA GLU A 511 -2.18 -33.98 12.47
C GLU A 511 -2.69 -35.43 12.44
N GLU A 512 -3.37 -35.83 11.37
CA GLU A 512 -3.92 -37.19 11.21
C GLU A 512 -2.87 -38.20 10.74
N ASN A 513 -1.96 -37.84 9.84
CA ASN A 513 -1.04 -38.75 9.15
C ASN A 513 0.44 -38.61 9.59
N GLY A 514 0.72 -37.71 10.53
CA GLY A 514 2.07 -37.33 10.92
C GLY A 514 2.72 -36.31 9.97
N PRO A 515 3.95 -35.85 10.30
CA PRO A 515 4.63 -34.82 9.55
C PRO A 515 4.91 -35.25 8.11
N PHE A 516 4.90 -34.29 7.19
CA PHE A 516 5.32 -34.52 5.81
C PHE A 516 6.81 -34.91 5.76
N THR A 517 7.15 -35.95 5.02
CA THR A 517 8.51 -36.41 4.79
C THR A 517 8.98 -36.17 3.35
N SER A 518 8.14 -35.62 2.50
CA SER A 518 8.48 -35.14 1.14
C SER A 518 7.42 -34.17 0.60
N ARG A 519 7.84 -33.28 -0.31
CA ARG A 519 6.92 -32.41 -1.04
C ARG A 519 5.86 -33.17 -1.83
N ALA A 520 6.19 -34.36 -2.35
CA ALA A 520 5.26 -35.19 -3.09
C ALA A 520 4.03 -35.61 -2.26
N GLN A 521 4.15 -35.72 -0.93
CA GLN A 521 3.01 -36.03 -0.06
C GLN A 521 1.96 -34.93 -0.01
N LEU A 522 2.32 -33.66 -0.30
CA LEU A 522 1.35 -32.58 -0.38
C LEU A 522 0.25 -32.83 -1.43
N LYS A 523 0.53 -33.61 -2.48
CA LYS A 523 -0.46 -34.03 -3.48
C LYS A 523 -1.59 -34.89 -2.90
N LYS A 524 -1.40 -35.47 -1.71
CA LYS A 524 -2.41 -36.27 -1.02
C LYS A 524 -3.36 -35.44 -0.15
N VAL A 525 -3.06 -34.14 0.04
CA VAL A 525 -3.89 -33.24 0.83
C VAL A 525 -5.21 -32.99 0.10
N PRO A 526 -6.37 -33.19 0.77
CA PRO A 526 -7.67 -32.94 0.16
C PRO A 526 -7.82 -31.51 -0.39
N LYS A 527 -8.38 -31.37 -1.59
CA LYS A 527 -8.61 -30.12 -2.31
C LYS A 527 -7.34 -29.38 -2.75
N LEU A 528 -6.15 -29.91 -2.54
CA LEU A 528 -4.91 -29.41 -3.12
C LEU A 528 -4.73 -30.00 -4.53
N GLY A 529 -5.32 -29.36 -5.54
CA GLY A 529 -5.27 -29.82 -6.93
C GLY A 529 -3.90 -29.62 -7.57
N PRO A 530 -3.68 -30.15 -8.81
CA PRO A 530 -2.40 -30.07 -9.50
C PRO A 530 -1.90 -28.62 -9.67
N LYS A 531 -2.77 -27.69 -10.06
CA LYS A 531 -2.42 -26.28 -10.26
C LYS A 531 -1.99 -25.59 -8.95
N ALA A 532 -2.73 -25.85 -7.85
CA ALA A 532 -2.38 -25.32 -6.54
C ALA A 532 -1.05 -25.91 -6.04
N PHE A 533 -0.82 -27.20 -6.25
CA PHE A 533 0.46 -27.85 -5.95
C PHE A 533 1.61 -27.22 -6.73
N GLU A 534 1.45 -27.03 -8.05
CA GLU A 534 2.45 -26.37 -8.88
C GLU A 534 2.83 -25.00 -8.30
N GLN A 535 1.85 -24.21 -7.91
CA GLN A 535 2.11 -22.85 -7.40
C GLN A 535 2.72 -22.82 -6.00
N CYS A 536 2.35 -23.74 -5.10
CA CYS A 536 2.82 -23.69 -3.72
C CYS A 536 4.11 -24.50 -3.46
N ALA A 537 4.39 -25.52 -4.26
CA ALA A 537 5.41 -26.51 -3.94
C ALA A 537 6.82 -25.94 -3.73
N GLY A 538 7.20 -24.93 -4.50
CA GLY A 538 8.51 -24.30 -4.37
C GLY A 538 8.65 -23.42 -3.12
N PHE A 539 7.54 -22.92 -2.59
CA PHE A 539 7.51 -22.06 -1.40
C PHE A 539 7.35 -22.85 -0.09
N LEU A 540 6.86 -24.10 -0.16
CA LEU A 540 6.75 -24.97 0.99
C LEU A 540 8.03 -25.79 1.18
N ARG A 541 8.59 -25.79 2.38
CA ARG A 541 9.81 -26.50 2.76
C ARG A 541 9.46 -27.65 3.69
N ILE A 542 10.25 -28.74 3.58
CA ILE A 542 10.15 -29.92 4.45
C ILE A 542 11.55 -30.27 4.91
N PRO A 543 12.01 -29.72 6.04
CA PRO A 543 13.36 -29.97 6.57
C PRO A 543 13.67 -31.44 6.84
N GLU A 544 12.67 -32.23 7.20
CA GLU A 544 12.77 -33.65 7.53
C GLU A 544 12.83 -34.57 6.30
N SER A 545 12.75 -34.01 5.08
CA SER A 545 12.77 -34.79 3.86
C SER A 545 14.13 -35.46 3.62
N LYS A 546 14.09 -36.68 3.08
CA LYS A 546 15.29 -37.36 2.59
C LYS A 546 15.85 -36.72 1.30
N GLU A 547 15.00 -36.02 0.54
CA GLU A 547 15.40 -35.24 -0.63
C GLU A 547 15.79 -33.83 -0.17
N VAL A 548 17.07 -33.50 -0.26
CA VAL A 548 17.60 -32.20 0.18
C VAL A 548 16.92 -31.03 -0.51
N LEU A 549 16.50 -31.22 -1.77
CA LEU A 549 15.82 -30.18 -2.56
C LEU A 549 14.46 -29.78 -1.96
N ASP A 550 13.81 -30.65 -1.18
CA ASP A 550 12.54 -30.34 -0.51
C ASP A 550 12.71 -29.28 0.60
N ASN A 551 13.93 -29.06 1.09
CA ASN A 551 14.25 -27.98 2.05
C ASN A 551 14.89 -26.75 1.38
N THR A 552 14.64 -26.53 0.11
CA THR A 552 15.16 -25.39 -0.66
C THR A 552 14.03 -24.65 -1.36
N GLY A 553 14.32 -23.46 -1.93
CA GLY A 553 13.40 -22.76 -2.82
C GLY A 553 13.37 -23.29 -4.26
N VAL A 554 14.07 -24.39 -4.55
CA VAL A 554 14.06 -25.00 -5.89
C VAL A 554 12.70 -25.64 -6.15
N HIS A 555 12.08 -25.31 -7.28
CA HIS A 555 10.80 -25.87 -7.66
C HIS A 555 10.94 -27.36 -8.06
N PRO A 556 9.98 -28.24 -7.78
CA PRO A 556 10.05 -29.64 -8.16
C PRO A 556 10.26 -29.90 -9.66
N GLU A 557 9.78 -29.03 -10.53
CA GLU A 557 10.03 -29.09 -11.99
C GLU A 557 11.53 -28.99 -12.32
N SER A 558 12.29 -28.27 -11.51
CA SER A 558 13.72 -28.03 -11.72
C SER A 558 14.62 -29.00 -10.98
N TYR A 559 14.08 -30.05 -10.33
CA TYR A 559 14.91 -31.04 -9.60
C TYR A 559 15.86 -31.79 -10.49
N ALA A 560 15.47 -32.12 -11.73
CA ALA A 560 16.32 -32.74 -12.70
C ALA A 560 17.52 -31.84 -13.05
N ALA A 561 17.26 -30.55 -13.31
CA ALA A 561 18.32 -29.58 -13.59
C ALA A 561 19.25 -29.35 -12.41
N ALA A 562 18.70 -29.28 -11.17
CA ALA A 562 19.49 -29.14 -9.95
C ALA A 562 20.47 -30.35 -9.75
N LYS A 563 19.96 -31.56 -9.98
CA LYS A 563 20.81 -32.78 -9.92
C LYS A 563 21.84 -32.85 -11.04
N ALA A 564 21.49 -32.42 -12.25
CA ALA A 564 22.42 -32.30 -13.36
C ALA A 564 23.53 -31.29 -13.05
N LEU A 565 23.19 -30.11 -12.48
CA LEU A 565 24.19 -29.13 -12.06
C LEU A 565 25.16 -29.66 -11.04
N LEU A 566 24.70 -30.36 -10.00
CA LEU A 566 25.58 -30.98 -8.99
C LEU A 566 26.51 -32.02 -9.59
N SER A 567 25.99 -32.83 -10.51
CA SER A 567 26.81 -33.82 -11.23
C SER A 567 27.85 -33.17 -12.14
N LEU A 568 27.43 -32.10 -12.87
CA LEU A 568 28.31 -31.35 -13.79
C LEU A 568 29.48 -30.70 -13.05
N LEU A 569 29.21 -30.13 -11.87
CA LEU A 569 30.24 -29.49 -11.03
C LEU A 569 31.01 -30.48 -10.13
N GLY A 570 30.77 -31.79 -10.27
CA GLY A 570 31.48 -32.84 -9.54
C GLY A 570 31.16 -32.91 -8.05
N CYS A 571 30.01 -32.33 -7.62
CA CYS A 571 29.61 -32.34 -6.22
C CYS A 571 29.03 -33.70 -5.81
N LYS A 572 29.54 -34.28 -4.72
CA LYS A 572 29.06 -35.55 -4.16
C LYS A 572 28.09 -35.30 -2.99
N LYS A 573 27.33 -36.35 -2.65
CA LYS A 573 26.44 -36.28 -1.49
C LYS A 573 27.26 -36.12 -0.21
N GLY A 574 27.02 -35.02 0.52
CA GLY A 574 27.75 -34.70 1.74
C GLY A 574 28.81 -33.59 1.58
N ASP A 575 29.11 -33.17 0.36
CA ASP A 575 30.00 -32.04 0.13
C ASP A 575 29.37 -30.72 0.63
N SER A 576 30.24 -29.78 1.06
CA SER A 576 29.80 -28.40 1.27
C SER A 576 29.49 -27.75 -0.08
N LEU A 577 28.32 -27.19 -0.22
CA LEU A 577 27.86 -26.50 -1.44
C LEU A 577 28.04 -24.97 -1.36
N SER A 578 28.69 -24.44 -0.33
CA SER A 578 28.83 -22.99 -0.09
C SER A 578 29.51 -22.22 -1.24
N ASP A 579 30.36 -22.90 -2.01
CA ASP A 579 31.13 -22.37 -3.15
C ASP A 579 30.52 -22.72 -4.52
N LEU A 580 29.29 -23.26 -4.53
CA LEU A 580 28.63 -23.74 -5.76
C LEU A 580 28.46 -22.63 -6.80
N THR A 581 28.11 -21.42 -6.36
CA THR A 581 27.99 -20.28 -7.25
C THR A 581 29.28 -19.90 -7.93
N ALA A 582 30.39 -19.90 -7.18
CA ALA A 582 31.74 -19.63 -7.73
C ALA A 582 32.18 -20.73 -8.70
N LYS A 583 31.89 -22.01 -8.41
CA LYS A 583 32.14 -23.13 -9.33
C LYS A 583 31.35 -23.01 -10.61
N LEU A 584 30.09 -22.57 -10.53
CA LEU A 584 29.23 -22.33 -11.69
C LEU A 584 29.80 -21.23 -12.59
N GLU A 585 30.21 -20.10 -11.99
CA GLU A 585 30.84 -19.00 -12.72
C GLU A 585 32.15 -19.45 -13.42
N ALA A 586 32.98 -20.23 -12.74
CA ALA A 586 34.22 -20.77 -13.30
C ALA A 586 33.98 -21.77 -14.45
N TYR A 587 32.90 -22.55 -14.39
CA TYR A 587 32.50 -23.48 -15.46
C TYR A 587 31.95 -22.76 -16.70
N GLY A 588 31.33 -21.61 -16.51
CA GLY A 588 30.68 -20.83 -17.53
C GLY A 588 29.16 -21.02 -17.54
N LEU A 589 28.44 -19.95 -17.18
CA LEU A 589 27.00 -19.95 -16.94
C LEU A 589 26.21 -20.45 -18.16
N SER A 590 26.42 -19.86 -19.34
CA SER A 590 25.71 -20.23 -20.56
C SER A 590 25.91 -21.69 -20.98
N LYS A 591 27.14 -22.22 -20.78
CA LYS A 591 27.42 -23.61 -21.07
C LYS A 591 26.71 -24.54 -20.09
N ALA A 592 26.77 -24.25 -18.80
CA ALA A 592 26.07 -25.02 -17.78
C ALA A 592 24.54 -24.99 -17.96
N ALA A 593 23.96 -23.83 -18.34
CA ALA A 593 22.53 -23.68 -18.60
C ALA A 593 22.07 -24.58 -19.75
N ALA A 594 22.85 -24.63 -20.85
CA ALA A 594 22.57 -25.51 -21.98
C ALA A 594 22.64 -27.00 -21.60
N GLU A 595 23.66 -27.41 -20.81
CA GLU A 595 23.82 -28.80 -20.38
C GLU A 595 22.75 -29.22 -19.34
N CYS A 596 22.31 -28.31 -18.50
CA CYS A 596 21.22 -28.55 -17.54
C CYS A 596 19.79 -28.37 -18.12
N ALA A 597 19.67 -27.97 -19.40
CA ALA A 597 18.42 -27.73 -20.11
C ALA A 597 17.47 -26.74 -19.40
N VAL A 598 18.04 -25.66 -18.83
CA VAL A 598 17.30 -24.57 -18.18
C VAL A 598 17.90 -23.22 -18.56
N GLY A 599 17.12 -22.12 -18.35
CA GLY A 599 17.63 -20.77 -18.57
C GLY A 599 18.70 -20.36 -17.55
N GLU A 600 19.54 -19.41 -17.94
CA GLU A 600 20.60 -18.88 -17.07
C GLU A 600 20.06 -18.32 -15.74
N PRO A 601 18.96 -17.51 -15.71
CA PRO A 601 18.39 -17.01 -14.46
C PRO A 601 17.95 -18.11 -13.51
N THR A 602 17.27 -19.14 -14.02
CA THR A 602 16.85 -20.31 -13.23
C THR A 602 18.05 -21.08 -12.68
N LEU A 603 19.10 -21.26 -13.49
CA LEU A 603 20.31 -21.98 -13.03
C LEU A 603 21.05 -21.23 -11.92
N VAL A 604 21.14 -19.91 -12.02
CA VAL A 604 21.73 -19.05 -10.95
C VAL A 604 20.93 -19.17 -9.66
N ASP A 605 19.60 -19.16 -9.74
CA ASP A 605 18.74 -19.33 -8.57
C ASP A 605 18.89 -20.72 -7.93
N ILE A 606 18.95 -21.78 -8.74
CA ILE A 606 19.21 -23.13 -8.26
C ILE A 606 20.56 -23.19 -7.52
N ALA A 607 21.62 -22.61 -8.09
CA ALA A 607 22.94 -22.61 -7.46
C ALA A 607 22.94 -21.85 -6.11
N LYS A 608 22.26 -20.70 -6.04
CA LYS A 608 22.12 -19.91 -4.81
C LYS A 608 21.34 -20.67 -3.73
N GLU A 609 20.25 -21.32 -4.09
CA GLU A 609 19.42 -22.10 -3.16
C GLU A 609 20.16 -23.34 -2.63
N LEU A 610 20.95 -24.00 -3.49
CA LEU A 610 21.74 -25.13 -3.10
C LEU A 610 22.97 -24.76 -2.25
N SER A 611 23.52 -23.55 -2.46
CA SER A 611 24.66 -23.06 -1.66
C SER A 611 24.29 -22.85 -0.19
N LYS A 612 23.03 -22.56 0.10
CA LYS A 612 22.48 -22.33 1.45
C LYS A 612 21.12 -23.00 1.60
N PRO A 613 21.04 -24.34 1.74
CA PRO A 613 19.74 -25.01 1.92
C PRO A 613 19.02 -24.50 3.16
N GLY A 614 17.72 -24.30 3.07
CA GLY A 614 16.91 -23.75 4.17
C GLY A 614 17.16 -22.28 4.49
N ARG A 615 17.82 -21.52 3.61
CA ARG A 615 18.11 -20.10 3.79
C ARG A 615 16.83 -19.31 4.09
N ASP A 616 16.91 -18.53 5.15
CA ASP A 616 15.96 -17.45 5.44
C ASP A 616 16.61 -16.13 4.98
N PRO A 617 16.01 -15.38 4.02
CA PRO A 617 16.60 -14.12 3.55
C PRO A 617 16.72 -13.07 4.65
N ARG A 618 16.01 -13.23 5.75
CA ARG A 618 16.10 -12.35 6.93
C ARG A 618 17.39 -12.52 7.72
N ASP A 619 18.08 -13.67 7.60
CA ASP A 619 19.35 -13.92 8.29
C ASP A 619 20.50 -13.04 7.76
N GLU A 620 20.34 -12.43 6.57
CA GLU A 620 21.32 -11.52 5.98
C GLU A 620 21.10 -10.06 6.38
N LEU A 621 19.98 -9.75 7.04
CA LEU A 621 19.68 -8.43 7.56
C LEU A 621 20.39 -8.21 8.91
N PRO A 622 20.65 -6.94 9.30
CA PRO A 622 21.22 -6.63 10.60
C PRO A 622 20.38 -7.22 11.75
N ALA A 623 21.03 -7.91 12.66
CA ALA A 623 20.34 -8.48 13.83
C ALA A 623 19.62 -7.39 14.64
N PRO A 624 18.46 -7.69 15.26
CA PRO A 624 17.76 -6.75 16.13
C PRO A 624 18.65 -6.28 17.30
N ILE A 625 18.52 -5.01 17.66
CA ILE A 625 19.29 -4.44 18.79
C ILE A 625 18.69 -4.93 20.11
N LEU A 626 19.34 -5.92 20.72
CA LEU A 626 18.99 -6.41 22.04
C LEU A 626 19.69 -5.56 23.11
N ARG A 627 18.93 -5.01 24.05
CA ARG A 627 19.40 -4.02 25.04
C ARG A 627 19.60 -4.65 26.42
N LYS A 628 20.41 -3.97 27.24
CA LYS A 628 20.62 -4.27 28.67
C LYS A 628 20.38 -3.08 29.55
N ASP A 629 20.48 -1.86 29.01
CA ASP A 629 20.38 -0.58 29.73
C ASP A 629 19.39 0.37 29.03
N VAL A 630 18.86 1.35 29.79
CA VAL A 630 17.96 2.41 29.26
C VAL A 630 18.76 3.70 29.05
N LEU A 631 18.54 4.37 27.91
CA LEU A 631 18.93 5.76 27.68
C LEU A 631 17.72 6.66 27.91
N GLU A 632 17.89 7.75 28.67
CA GLU A 632 16.85 8.76 28.83
C GLU A 632 17.12 9.99 27.94
N MET A 633 16.07 10.76 27.60
CA MET A 633 16.21 11.96 26.74
C MET A 633 17.18 13.00 27.37
N LYS A 634 17.21 13.11 28.71
CA LYS A 634 18.14 13.98 29.42
C LYS A 634 19.63 13.60 29.26
N ASP A 635 19.91 12.35 28.92
CA ASP A 635 21.25 11.84 28.69
C ASP A 635 21.80 12.18 27.32
N LEU A 636 20.93 12.64 26.43
CA LEU A 636 21.29 12.99 25.04
C LEU A 636 21.94 14.36 24.98
N GLN A 637 23.11 14.43 24.33
CA GLN A 637 23.81 15.68 24.05
C GLN A 637 23.98 15.91 22.56
N PRO A 638 23.87 17.15 22.07
CA PRO A 638 24.19 17.46 20.67
C PRO A 638 25.62 16.99 20.31
N GLY A 639 25.75 16.34 19.16
CA GLY A 639 27.00 15.72 18.72
C GLY A 639 27.20 14.28 19.15
N MET A 640 26.32 13.71 19.98
CA MET A 640 26.38 12.31 20.40
C MET A 640 26.06 11.39 19.23
N GLU A 641 26.93 10.40 18.95
CA GLU A 641 26.70 9.37 17.95
C GLU A 641 25.97 8.18 18.59
N LEU A 642 24.89 7.76 17.98
CA LEU A 642 24.05 6.64 18.46
C LEU A 642 23.74 5.71 17.31
N THR A 643 23.45 4.46 17.64
CA THR A 643 22.88 3.51 16.71
C THR A 643 21.38 3.40 17.00
N GLY A 644 20.56 3.53 15.98
CA GLY A 644 19.12 3.44 16.10
C GLY A 644 18.50 2.57 15.00
N THR A 645 17.23 2.24 15.18
CA THR A 645 16.43 1.50 14.20
C THR A 645 15.41 2.42 13.58
N VAL A 646 15.33 2.43 12.26
CA VAL A 646 14.32 3.17 11.50
C VAL A 646 12.94 2.62 11.82
N ARG A 647 12.06 3.47 12.37
CA ARG A 647 10.67 3.11 12.74
C ARG A 647 9.66 3.46 11.67
N ASN A 648 9.86 4.60 11.02
CA ASN A 648 8.95 5.08 9.99
C ASN A 648 9.68 5.95 8.97
N VAL A 649 9.26 5.86 7.70
CA VAL A 649 9.78 6.66 6.59
C VAL A 649 8.61 7.41 5.97
N ILE A 650 8.72 8.74 5.96
CA ILE A 650 7.69 9.65 5.44
C ILE A 650 8.31 10.68 4.49
N ASP A 651 7.50 11.40 3.74
CA ASP A 651 7.95 12.34 2.68
C ASP A 651 9.01 13.34 3.13
N PHE A 652 8.92 13.84 4.36
CA PHE A 652 9.81 14.87 4.86
C PHE A 652 10.96 14.35 5.75
N GLY A 653 11.02 13.05 6.04
CA GLY A 653 12.09 12.52 6.89
C GLY A 653 11.90 11.09 7.37
N VAL A 654 12.75 10.71 8.31
CA VAL A 654 12.83 9.36 8.88
C VAL A 654 12.74 9.44 10.39
N PHE A 655 11.87 8.65 10.99
CA PHE A 655 11.82 8.47 12.43
C PHE A 655 12.71 7.29 12.84
N VAL A 656 13.61 7.55 13.77
CA VAL A 656 14.61 6.59 14.24
C VAL A 656 14.49 6.40 15.75
N ASP A 657 14.29 5.16 16.16
CA ASP A 657 14.38 4.76 17.57
C ASP A 657 15.86 4.62 17.96
N ILE A 658 16.34 5.53 18.76
CA ILE A 658 17.71 5.58 19.28
C ILE A 658 17.85 5.01 20.70
N GLY A 659 16.80 4.37 21.21
CA GLY A 659 16.81 3.78 22.55
C GLY A 659 16.30 4.67 23.66
N VAL A 660 15.89 5.89 23.36
CA VAL A 660 15.07 6.74 24.24
C VAL A 660 13.60 6.58 23.85
N HIS A 661 12.69 6.89 24.78
CA HIS A 661 11.25 6.67 24.59
C HIS A 661 10.57 7.58 23.55
N GLN A 662 11.34 8.36 22.82
CA GLN A 662 10.89 9.27 21.80
C GLN A 662 11.72 9.01 20.52
N ASP A 663 11.04 8.73 19.42
CA ASP A 663 11.72 8.60 18.14
C ASP A 663 12.34 9.95 17.75
N GLY A 664 13.58 9.91 17.31
CA GLY A 664 14.27 11.08 16.74
C GLY A 664 13.91 11.25 15.28
N LEU A 665 13.73 12.49 14.84
CA LEU A 665 13.47 12.83 13.44
C LEU A 665 14.79 13.15 12.73
N VAL A 666 15.07 12.41 11.67
CA VAL A 666 16.07 12.77 10.64
C VAL A 666 15.31 13.42 9.48
N HIS A 667 15.44 14.75 9.33
CA HIS A 667 14.83 15.46 8.20
C HIS A 667 15.43 14.96 6.88
N ILE A 668 14.68 15.00 5.77
CA ILE A 668 15.14 14.49 4.47
C ILE A 668 16.49 15.05 4.02
N SER A 669 16.79 16.31 4.35
CA SER A 669 18.09 16.94 4.08
C SER A 669 19.27 16.38 4.89
N GLU A 670 18.98 15.67 5.98
CA GLU A 670 19.95 15.09 6.90
C GLU A 670 20.10 13.55 6.75
N VAL A 671 19.36 12.95 5.81
CA VAL A 671 19.41 11.50 5.56
C VAL A 671 20.67 11.13 4.77
N ALA A 672 21.00 11.88 3.71
CA ALA A 672 22.15 11.56 2.85
C ALA A 672 22.81 12.82 2.29
N ASN A 673 24.08 12.68 1.81
CA ASN A 673 24.84 13.77 1.18
C ASN A 673 24.43 14.10 -0.27
N ARG A 674 23.37 13.42 -0.77
CA ARG A 674 22.77 13.70 -2.09
C ARG A 674 21.32 14.16 -1.92
N ARG A 675 20.80 14.88 -2.90
CA ARG A 675 19.39 15.26 -2.91
C ARG A 675 18.53 14.01 -3.13
N LEU A 676 17.63 13.74 -2.20
CA LEU A 676 16.65 12.67 -2.30
C LEU A 676 15.30 13.24 -2.72
N ARG A 677 14.54 12.49 -3.50
CA ARG A 677 13.14 12.79 -3.79
C ARG A 677 12.25 12.30 -2.66
N HIS A 678 12.58 11.14 -2.12
CA HIS A 678 11.94 10.53 -0.96
C HIS A 678 12.98 9.84 -0.10
N PRO A 679 12.86 9.85 1.26
CA PRO A 679 13.85 9.22 2.14
C PRO A 679 14.03 7.71 1.93
N SER A 680 13.01 7.00 1.41
CA SER A 680 13.09 5.57 1.09
C SER A 680 14.12 5.20 0.01
N GLU A 681 14.64 6.19 -0.73
CA GLU A 681 15.77 5.99 -1.65
C GLU A 681 17.09 5.70 -0.91
N ALA A 682 17.16 6.00 0.38
CA ALA A 682 18.37 5.86 1.18
C ALA A 682 18.22 4.86 2.33
N VAL A 683 17.03 4.76 2.94
CA VAL A 683 16.78 3.90 4.11
C VAL A 683 15.38 3.31 4.08
N LYS A 684 15.20 2.19 4.78
CA LYS A 684 13.93 1.48 4.94
C LYS A 684 13.59 1.33 6.42
N VAL A 685 12.32 1.13 6.72
CA VAL A 685 11.88 0.77 8.07
C VAL A 685 12.56 -0.53 8.50
N GLY A 686 13.06 -0.58 9.73
CA GLY A 686 13.82 -1.70 10.26
C GLY A 686 15.34 -1.60 10.04
N ASP A 687 15.82 -0.70 9.20
CA ASP A 687 17.26 -0.49 9.02
C ASP A 687 17.91 -0.02 10.33
N VAL A 688 19.07 -0.59 10.63
CA VAL A 688 19.93 -0.12 11.73
C VAL A 688 20.87 0.94 11.18
N VAL A 689 20.73 2.16 11.67
CA VAL A 689 21.45 3.33 11.18
C VAL A 689 22.25 4.02 12.29
N LYS A 690 23.41 4.57 11.92
CA LYS A 690 24.13 5.48 12.80
C LYS A 690 23.58 6.89 12.64
N VAL A 691 23.36 7.57 13.75
CA VAL A 691 22.84 8.94 13.77
C VAL A 691 23.61 9.81 14.76
N VAL A 692 23.67 11.09 14.48
CA VAL A 692 24.20 12.12 15.38
C VAL A 692 23.04 12.94 15.90
N VAL A 693 22.99 13.17 17.18
CA VAL A 693 22.02 14.07 17.82
C VAL A 693 22.35 15.52 17.43
N LEU A 694 21.44 16.20 16.76
CA LEU A 694 21.57 17.61 16.40
C LEU A 694 21.04 18.54 17.49
N SER A 695 19.86 18.23 18.02
CA SER A 695 19.23 19.00 19.07
C SER A 695 18.21 18.16 19.84
N VAL A 696 18.01 18.49 21.11
CA VAL A 696 17.00 17.88 21.99
C VAL A 696 16.13 18.99 22.57
N ASP A 697 14.83 18.93 22.34
CA ASP A 697 13.83 19.83 22.95
C ASP A 697 12.98 19.01 23.93
N GLU A 698 13.38 18.99 25.18
CA GLU A 698 12.70 18.24 26.23
C GLU A 698 11.25 18.71 26.46
N LYS A 699 10.99 20.02 26.31
CA LYS A 699 9.64 20.59 26.52
C LYS A 699 8.65 20.15 25.49
N ARG A 700 9.10 19.98 24.22
CA ARG A 700 8.28 19.55 23.09
C ARG A 700 8.43 18.07 22.77
N HIS A 701 9.23 17.35 23.55
CA HIS A 701 9.57 15.94 23.29
C HIS A 701 10.04 15.69 21.85
N ARG A 702 10.97 16.54 21.36
CA ARG A 702 11.51 16.44 20.00
C ARG A 702 13.02 16.23 20.01
N ILE A 703 13.47 15.27 19.22
CA ILE A 703 14.89 14.97 19.02
C ILE A 703 15.14 15.10 17.52
N SER A 704 16.09 15.97 17.15
CA SER A 704 16.53 16.11 15.77
C SER A 704 17.84 15.35 15.59
N LEU A 705 17.89 14.54 14.54
CA LEU A 705 18.99 13.64 14.23
C LEU A 705 19.56 13.90 12.85
N SER A 706 20.81 13.51 12.62
CA SER A 706 21.45 13.49 11.30
C SER A 706 22.13 12.15 11.05
N MET A 707 21.82 11.51 9.97
CA MET A 707 22.56 10.36 9.43
C MET A 707 23.78 10.81 8.64
N LYS A 708 23.66 11.98 8.00
CA LYS A 708 24.69 12.58 7.15
C LYS A 708 25.98 12.93 7.91
N GLN A 709 25.85 13.30 9.20
CA GLN A 709 26.96 13.70 10.06
C GLN A 709 27.56 12.51 10.83
N ALA A 710 26.91 11.35 10.83
CA ALA A 710 27.46 10.16 11.47
C ALA A 710 28.70 9.67 10.71
N LYS A 711 29.77 9.34 11.43
CA LYS A 711 30.98 8.76 10.82
C LYS A 711 30.63 7.37 10.24
N LYS A 712 31.07 7.15 9.03
CA LYS A 712 30.86 5.88 8.31
C LYS A 712 31.46 4.70 9.06
#